data_e6d300f6073ba166dd88909885d90a69
#
_entry.id   e6d300f6073ba166dd88909885d90a69
#
_cell.length_a   1.000
_cell.length_b   1.000
_cell.length_c   1.000
_cell.angle_alpha   90.00
_cell.angle_beta   90.00
_cell.angle_gamma   90.00
#
_symmetry.space_group_name_H-M   'P 1'
#
loop_
_entity.id
_entity.type
_entity.pdbx_description
1 polymer ?
#
loop_
_entity_poly.entity_id
_entity_poly.type
_entity_poly.pdbx_seq_one_letter_code
_entity_poly.pdbx_strand_id
1 'polypeptide(L)'
;MSLEAWQIELRRQFGREQKFKLKKLGEHPVFCDFQVTNPQSKSTYRVAIRGGELGDNFCSCPDFTTNTLGTCKHIEFTLAKVRRQRGGAKALREGFSPSHSEVYLRYGAQRQVRLRPGADCPAELGRLAEKYFDSDGVLRPNAFGRFEEFLSESSRFDHDLRCFEDVLGFVAEVRDRQRRTERLEAAFPRGIHSPEFEKLLRVPLYDYQREGVLFAARAGRCLIGDEMGLGKTIQAIGAVEVMARQFGVERVLIVCPTSLKHQWEREIARFAGRSTQVIGGLRATRERNYTADAFYKITNYDTVHRDLDLIQSWSPDLVILDEAQRIKNWNTRTARSVKRLASPYAIVLTGTPLENRLEELVSIVQFVDRHRLGPTFRFLADHQIHDEESGRVIGYKNLDSIGKTLAPILIRRRKDQVLRQLPERLDKHFFVPMTPEQMTHHEENKEIVAKIVGKWRKFHFLSEADQRRLMIALQNMRMSCDSTYLLDHKTDFGVKADELATLLGETLEQPNTKVVIFSQWVRMHELLMRRLEGRRWGHVMFHGGVPGQQRKKLIDRFREDDGCRAFLATDAGGVGLNLQHASVVVNMDLPWNPAVLEQRIGRVHRLGQSRPVRVVNFIAQGTIEEGMLSILKFKKSLFAGALDGGEKEVFLGGSRLNRFMETVEKTTVAIPQPAPQDPPPEPDGDGETDGEETDSGERKETPTPPSEAAGDPWSGLLQTGLAVLEQLAAAARPGASPSGRGAAPGVSFIHRDERTGENFFKIPVPGPDVLDRVLGAVGALLERFRK
;
A
#
# COMPACT_ATOMS: atom_id res chain seq x y z
N MET A 1 1.63 -14.75 32.16
CA MET A 1 1.63 -15.68 31.00
C MET A 1 2.55 -15.06 29.95
N SER A 2 3.47 -15.84 29.36
CA SER A 2 4.31 -15.31 28.28
C SER A 2 3.47 -15.03 27.02
N LEU A 3 4.00 -14.20 26.11
CA LEU A 3 3.33 -13.87 24.85
C LEU A 3 3.05 -15.13 24.02
N GLU A 4 4.02 -16.04 23.96
CA GLU A 4 3.89 -17.32 23.26
C GLU A 4 2.80 -18.21 23.87
N ALA A 5 2.81 -18.35 25.20
CA ALA A 5 1.79 -19.13 25.90
C ALA A 5 0.38 -18.58 25.64
N TRP A 6 0.22 -17.25 25.65
CA TRP A 6 -1.04 -16.61 25.32
C TRP A 6 -1.47 -16.88 23.87
N GLN A 7 -0.53 -16.78 22.92
CA GLN A 7 -0.79 -17.07 21.52
C GLN A 7 -1.15 -18.54 21.26
N ILE A 8 -0.58 -19.48 22.04
CA ILE A 8 -0.94 -20.90 22.01
C ILE A 8 -2.37 -21.09 22.51
N GLU A 9 -2.73 -20.49 23.65
CA GLU A 9 -4.08 -20.60 24.19
C GLU A 9 -5.15 -20.02 23.27
N LEU A 10 -4.87 -18.89 22.61
CA LEU A 10 -5.75 -18.34 21.57
C LEU A 10 -6.01 -19.35 20.45
N ARG A 11 -4.99 -20.06 19.99
CA ARG A 11 -5.13 -21.08 18.93
C ARG A 11 -5.90 -22.29 19.42
N ARG A 12 -5.72 -22.68 20.68
CA ARG A 12 -6.47 -23.74 21.35
C ARG A 12 -7.94 -23.39 21.45
N GLN A 13 -8.25 -22.19 21.94
CA GLN A 13 -9.63 -21.70 22.03
C GLN A 13 -10.26 -21.66 20.64
N PHE A 14 -9.61 -21.00 19.69
CA PHE A 14 -10.11 -20.86 18.32
C PHE A 14 -10.32 -22.23 17.64
N GLY A 15 -9.40 -23.17 17.84
CA GLY A 15 -9.52 -24.54 17.34
C GLY A 15 -10.73 -25.28 17.90
N ARG A 16 -11.08 -25.06 19.20
CA ARG A 16 -12.27 -25.69 19.83
C ARG A 16 -13.59 -25.10 19.33
N GLU A 17 -13.64 -23.82 18.98
CA GLU A 17 -14.83 -23.08 18.59
C GLU A 17 -15.15 -23.23 17.08
N GLN A 18 -14.15 -23.52 16.25
CA GLN A 18 -14.35 -23.58 14.81
C GLN A 18 -15.04 -24.86 14.34
N LYS A 19 -15.90 -24.73 13.34
CA LYS A 19 -16.62 -25.81 12.68
C LYS A 19 -15.90 -26.25 11.40
N PHE A 20 -14.66 -26.70 11.52
CA PHE A 20 -13.96 -27.28 10.36
C PHE A 20 -14.47 -28.67 10.00
N LYS A 21 -14.33 -29.06 8.73
CA LYS A 21 -14.55 -30.44 8.28
C LYS A 21 -13.25 -31.22 8.42
N LEU A 22 -13.29 -32.38 9.06
CA LEU A 22 -12.16 -33.26 9.26
C LEU A 22 -12.35 -34.53 8.43
N LYS A 23 -11.38 -34.86 7.58
CA LYS A 23 -11.30 -36.14 6.86
C LYS A 23 -9.99 -36.82 7.25
N LYS A 24 -10.07 -38.05 7.72
CA LYS A 24 -8.92 -38.90 8.03
C LYS A 24 -8.33 -39.44 6.73
N LEU A 25 -7.00 -39.47 6.59
CA LEU A 25 -6.29 -39.92 5.41
C LEU A 25 -5.47 -41.19 5.63
N GLY A 26 -5.14 -41.54 6.88
CA GLY A 26 -4.35 -42.72 7.23
C GLY A 26 -5.16 -43.77 7.99
N GLU A 27 -4.59 -44.95 8.25
CA GLU A 27 -5.25 -46.07 8.91
C GLU A 27 -5.25 -45.98 10.44
N HIS A 28 -4.11 -45.52 11.03
CA HIS A 28 -4.00 -45.44 12.49
C HIS A 28 -5.05 -44.49 13.10
N PRO A 29 -5.78 -44.88 14.17
CA PRO A 29 -6.91 -44.12 14.69
C PRO A 29 -6.55 -42.71 15.17
N VAL A 30 -5.34 -42.49 15.68
CA VAL A 30 -4.88 -41.25 16.31
C VAL A 30 -3.73 -40.62 15.52
N PHE A 31 -2.66 -41.39 15.32
CA PHE A 31 -1.41 -40.90 14.69
C PHE A 31 -1.42 -41.12 13.19
N CYS A 32 -2.00 -40.20 12.50
CA CYS A 32 -2.07 -40.22 11.03
C CYS A 32 -2.26 -38.82 10.46
N ASP A 33 -2.36 -38.76 9.17
CA ASP A 33 -2.66 -37.54 8.43
C ASP A 33 -4.18 -37.30 8.37
N PHE A 34 -4.53 -36.01 8.46
CA PHE A 34 -5.90 -35.52 8.36
C PHE A 34 -5.96 -34.39 7.35
N GLN A 35 -7.09 -34.29 6.71
CA GLN A 35 -7.44 -33.14 5.87
C GLN A 35 -8.44 -32.27 6.63
N VAL A 36 -8.07 -31.01 6.88
CA VAL A 36 -8.91 -30.02 7.56
C VAL A 36 -9.36 -28.98 6.55
N THR A 37 -10.67 -28.89 6.35
CA THR A 37 -11.28 -27.94 5.41
C THR A 37 -12.09 -26.89 6.17
N ASN A 38 -11.82 -25.62 5.90
CA ASN A 38 -12.66 -24.53 6.38
C ASN A 38 -13.86 -24.36 5.43
N PRO A 39 -15.11 -24.54 5.89
CA PRO A 39 -16.30 -24.45 5.02
C PRO A 39 -16.52 -23.05 4.44
N GLN A 40 -16.12 -22.01 5.16
CA GLN A 40 -16.33 -20.61 4.77
C GLN A 40 -15.35 -20.17 3.68
N SER A 41 -14.05 -20.42 3.89
CA SER A 41 -13.00 -20.02 2.94
C SER A 41 -12.73 -21.08 1.86
N LYS A 42 -13.30 -22.28 1.97
CA LYS A 42 -13.01 -23.47 1.14
C LYS A 42 -11.54 -23.87 1.13
N SER A 43 -10.73 -23.30 2.01
CA SER A 43 -9.31 -23.65 2.14
C SER A 43 -9.17 -25.01 2.83
N THR A 44 -8.26 -25.83 2.30
CA THR A 44 -8.00 -27.19 2.81
C THR A 44 -6.52 -27.32 3.16
N TYR A 45 -6.25 -27.89 4.33
CA TYR A 45 -4.90 -28.07 4.84
C TYR A 45 -4.68 -29.51 5.31
N ARG A 46 -3.47 -30.03 5.11
CA ARG A 46 -3.02 -31.29 5.66
C ARG A 46 -2.55 -31.06 7.09
N VAL A 47 -3.00 -31.89 8.01
CA VAL A 47 -2.58 -31.92 9.41
C VAL A 47 -2.07 -33.33 9.73
N ALA A 48 -0.84 -33.46 10.17
CA ALA A 48 -0.27 -34.72 10.64
C ALA A 48 -0.20 -34.72 12.17
N ILE A 49 -0.88 -35.67 12.82
CA ILE A 49 -0.82 -35.87 14.26
C ILE A 49 0.19 -36.97 14.56
N ARG A 50 1.23 -36.62 15.31
CA ARG A 50 2.37 -37.48 15.65
C ARG A 50 2.62 -37.59 17.15
N GLY A 51 2.06 -36.67 17.94
CA GLY A 51 2.22 -36.66 19.37
C GLY A 51 1.25 -35.72 20.10
N GLY A 52 1.36 -35.66 21.40
CA GLY A 52 0.58 -34.78 22.27
C GLY A 52 1.23 -33.46 22.58
N GLU A 53 2.54 -33.34 22.35
CA GLU A 53 3.35 -32.20 22.73
C GLU A 53 3.39 -31.13 21.62
N LEU A 54 3.78 -29.91 22.02
CA LEU A 54 3.98 -28.81 21.08
C LEU A 54 5.18 -29.11 20.17
N GLY A 55 4.96 -28.98 18.86
CA GLY A 55 6.03 -29.23 17.89
C GLY A 55 6.09 -30.66 17.35
N ASP A 56 5.37 -31.62 17.93
CA ASP A 56 5.27 -32.99 17.38
C ASP A 56 4.50 -33.03 16.07
N ASN A 57 3.51 -32.16 15.93
CA ASN A 57 2.51 -32.20 14.89
C ASN A 57 2.85 -31.22 13.75
N PHE A 58 2.32 -31.47 12.58
CA PHE A 58 2.52 -30.65 11.40
C PHE A 58 1.18 -30.14 10.84
N CYS A 59 1.19 -28.95 10.27
CA CYS A 59 0.10 -28.42 9.45
C CYS A 59 0.64 -27.62 8.26
N SER A 60 0.09 -27.88 7.07
CA SER A 60 0.45 -27.14 5.84
C SER A 60 -0.08 -25.70 5.78
N CYS A 61 -0.75 -25.20 6.83
CA CYS A 61 -1.30 -23.87 6.79
C CYS A 61 -0.23 -22.77 7.00
N PRO A 62 -0.43 -21.57 6.41
CA PRO A 62 0.52 -20.47 6.56
C PRO A 62 0.76 -20.04 8.01
N ASP A 63 -0.24 -20.12 8.89
CA ASP A 63 -0.08 -19.80 10.32
C ASP A 63 0.95 -20.72 10.98
N PHE A 64 0.84 -22.03 10.80
CA PHE A 64 1.79 -23.00 11.37
C PHE A 64 3.24 -22.74 10.91
N THR A 65 3.42 -22.52 9.60
CA THR A 65 4.76 -22.35 9.03
C THR A 65 5.46 -21.05 9.46
N THR A 66 4.71 -20.03 9.88
CA THR A 66 5.26 -18.72 10.22
C THR A 66 5.20 -18.33 11.69
N ASN A 67 4.39 -19.00 12.52
CA ASN A 67 4.17 -18.58 13.91
C ASN A 67 5.23 -19.08 14.90
N THR A 68 6.04 -20.07 14.56
CA THR A 68 7.10 -20.70 15.37
C THR A 68 6.63 -21.29 16.73
N LEU A 69 5.32 -21.46 16.94
CA LEU A 69 4.74 -21.95 18.22
C LEU A 69 4.62 -23.46 18.28
N GLY A 70 4.90 -24.16 17.18
CA GLY A 70 4.72 -25.62 17.09
C GLY A 70 3.26 -26.08 17.02
N THR A 71 2.31 -25.15 16.95
CA THR A 71 0.87 -25.44 16.80
C THR A 71 0.14 -24.37 15.98
N CYS A 72 -1.08 -24.69 15.56
CA CYS A 72 -2.03 -23.77 14.94
C CYS A 72 -3.48 -24.21 15.23
N LYS A 73 -4.43 -23.35 14.89
CA LYS A 73 -5.85 -23.66 15.07
C LYS A 73 -6.32 -25.00 14.45
N HIS A 74 -5.72 -25.42 13.35
CA HIS A 74 -6.08 -26.68 12.66
C HIS A 74 -5.53 -27.89 13.42
N ILE A 75 -4.30 -27.82 13.94
CA ILE A 75 -3.73 -28.84 14.82
C ILE A 75 -4.58 -28.95 16.08
N GLU A 76 -4.86 -27.82 16.76
CA GLU A 76 -5.63 -27.81 18.00
C GLU A 76 -7.08 -28.31 17.80
N PHE A 77 -7.71 -27.98 16.66
CA PHE A 77 -9.00 -28.55 16.28
C PHE A 77 -8.93 -30.07 16.11
N THR A 78 -7.91 -30.56 15.39
CA THR A 78 -7.73 -31.99 15.16
C THR A 78 -7.43 -32.73 16.44
N LEU A 79 -6.53 -32.24 17.29
CA LEU A 79 -6.23 -32.80 18.62
C LEU A 79 -7.48 -32.84 19.52
N ALA A 80 -8.30 -31.79 19.52
CA ALA A 80 -9.55 -31.76 20.27
C ALA A 80 -10.53 -32.84 19.80
N LYS A 81 -10.61 -33.10 18.50
CA LYS A 81 -11.45 -34.18 17.93
C LYS A 81 -10.89 -35.56 18.25
N VAL A 82 -9.58 -35.75 18.07
CA VAL A 82 -8.89 -37.03 18.36
C VAL A 82 -8.99 -37.40 19.83
N ARG A 83 -8.78 -36.44 20.77
CA ARG A 83 -8.91 -36.67 22.23
C ARG A 83 -10.29 -37.15 22.63
N ARG A 84 -11.36 -36.78 21.92
CA ARG A 84 -12.74 -37.20 22.20
C ARG A 84 -13.07 -38.59 21.63
N GLN A 85 -12.22 -39.18 20.78
CA GLN A 85 -12.42 -40.53 20.29
C GLN A 85 -12.06 -41.55 21.35
N ARG A 86 -12.69 -42.74 21.28
CA ARG A 86 -12.41 -43.86 22.20
C ARG A 86 -10.93 -44.21 22.14
N GLY A 87 -10.25 -44.17 23.28
CA GLY A 87 -8.80 -44.42 23.39
C GLY A 87 -7.88 -43.31 22.95
N GLY A 88 -8.40 -42.23 22.30
CA GLY A 88 -7.58 -41.15 21.73
C GLY A 88 -6.76 -40.40 22.78
N ALA A 89 -7.36 -40.05 23.92
CA ALA A 89 -6.64 -39.36 25.01
C ALA A 89 -5.57 -40.26 25.65
N LYS A 90 -5.80 -41.59 25.72
CA LYS A 90 -4.82 -42.54 26.23
C LYS A 90 -3.64 -42.64 25.24
N ALA A 91 -3.89 -42.85 23.98
CA ALA A 91 -2.84 -42.95 22.94
C ALA A 91 -1.95 -41.72 22.89
N LEU A 92 -2.53 -40.49 22.97
CA LEU A 92 -1.73 -39.24 22.99
C LEU A 92 -0.86 -39.09 24.24
N ARG A 93 -1.21 -39.71 25.40
CA ARG A 93 -0.37 -39.73 26.60
C ARG A 93 0.74 -40.77 26.51
N GLU A 94 0.46 -41.95 25.95
CA GLU A 94 1.42 -43.04 25.78
C GLU A 94 2.48 -42.74 24.70
N GLY A 95 2.16 -41.77 23.84
CA GLY A 95 3.05 -41.39 22.74
C GLY A 95 2.93 -42.28 21.51
N PHE A 96 3.70 -41.97 20.48
CA PHE A 96 3.76 -42.69 19.22
C PHE A 96 5.21 -42.89 18.82
N SER A 97 5.59 -44.14 18.61
CA SER A 97 6.87 -44.51 18.07
C SER A 97 6.60 -45.21 16.73
N PRO A 98 6.67 -44.51 15.58
CA PRO A 98 6.44 -45.11 14.28
C PRO A 98 7.54 -46.09 13.95
N SER A 99 7.22 -47.16 13.21
CA SER A 99 8.22 -48.09 12.66
C SER A 99 9.09 -47.44 11.60
N HIS A 100 8.52 -46.51 10.82
CA HIS A 100 9.20 -45.72 9.79
C HIS A 100 10.02 -44.56 10.35
N SER A 101 11.11 -44.23 9.68
CA SER A 101 11.88 -43.01 9.93
C SER A 101 11.31 -41.81 9.16
N GLU A 102 11.48 -40.59 9.68
CA GLU A 102 10.96 -39.37 9.06
C GLU A 102 12.03 -38.30 8.92
N VAL A 103 12.13 -37.70 7.72
CA VAL A 103 12.83 -36.44 7.52
C VAL A 103 11.81 -35.32 7.43
N TYR A 104 11.83 -34.40 8.35
CA TYR A 104 10.84 -33.34 8.49
C TYR A 104 11.48 -31.96 8.69
N LEU A 105 10.73 -30.90 8.39
CA LEU A 105 11.15 -29.53 8.60
C LEU A 105 10.63 -29.04 9.96
N ARG A 106 11.55 -28.65 10.84
CA ARG A 106 11.21 -27.97 12.09
C ARG A 106 11.14 -26.48 11.83
N TYR A 107 9.95 -25.89 12.08
CA TYR A 107 9.74 -24.47 12.02
C TYR A 107 10.06 -23.81 13.35
N GLY A 108 10.98 -22.86 13.36
CA GLY A 108 11.43 -22.12 14.54
C GLY A 108 12.05 -20.80 14.13
N ALA A 109 12.85 -20.19 14.99
CA ALA A 109 13.60 -18.98 14.67
C ALA A 109 14.48 -19.18 13.41
N GLN A 110 14.99 -20.40 13.24
CA GLN A 110 15.58 -20.88 12.00
C GLN A 110 14.90 -22.19 11.62
N ARG A 111 14.62 -22.37 10.32
CA ARG A 111 14.11 -23.62 9.79
C ARG A 111 15.24 -24.67 9.80
N GLN A 112 14.97 -25.88 10.29
CA GLN A 112 15.93 -26.97 10.39
C GLN A 112 15.33 -28.23 9.77
N VAL A 113 16.09 -28.85 8.86
CA VAL A 113 15.79 -30.21 8.39
C VAL A 113 16.24 -31.18 9.45
N ARG A 114 15.35 -32.04 9.93
CA ARG A 114 15.63 -33.01 10.97
C ARG A 114 15.26 -34.42 10.56
N LEU A 115 16.07 -35.38 11.03
CA LEU A 115 15.77 -36.80 10.96
C LEU A 115 15.22 -37.27 12.30
N ARG A 116 14.13 -38.04 12.28
CA ARG A 116 13.59 -38.79 13.44
C ARG A 116 13.66 -40.29 13.07
N PRO A 117 14.52 -41.07 13.70
CA PRO A 117 14.56 -42.52 13.47
C PRO A 117 13.27 -43.19 13.94
N GLY A 118 12.79 -44.16 13.20
CA GLY A 118 11.71 -45.03 13.59
C GLY A 118 12.16 -46.12 14.57
N ALA A 119 11.21 -46.84 15.19
CA ALA A 119 11.50 -47.93 16.15
C ALA A 119 12.26 -49.06 15.47
N ASP A 120 12.01 -49.29 14.19
CA ASP A 120 12.60 -50.37 13.41
C ASP A 120 13.76 -49.91 12.52
N CYS A 121 14.37 -48.74 12.88
CA CYS A 121 15.46 -48.17 12.07
C CYS A 121 16.72 -49.06 12.07
N PRO A 122 17.17 -49.54 10.92
CA PRO A 122 18.39 -50.37 10.85
C PRO A 122 19.61 -49.58 11.29
N ALA A 123 20.56 -50.28 11.98
CA ALA A 123 21.78 -49.64 12.45
C ALA A 123 22.64 -49.08 11.29
N GLU A 124 22.57 -49.69 10.14
CA GLU A 124 23.25 -49.24 8.91
C GLU A 124 22.72 -47.90 8.43
N LEU A 125 21.41 -47.71 8.47
CA LEU A 125 20.75 -46.42 8.14
C LEU A 125 21.12 -45.35 9.18
N GLY A 126 21.20 -45.70 10.46
CA GLY A 126 21.70 -44.81 11.52
C GLY A 126 23.14 -44.32 11.24
N ARG A 127 24.05 -45.24 10.89
CA ARG A 127 25.44 -44.90 10.51
C ARG A 127 25.54 -44.07 9.22
N LEU A 128 24.64 -44.30 8.26
CA LEU A 128 24.52 -43.44 7.09
C LEU A 128 24.09 -42.04 7.48
N ALA A 129 23.08 -41.95 8.33
CA ALA A 129 22.50 -40.66 8.79
C ALA A 129 23.56 -39.80 9.52
N GLU A 130 24.46 -40.35 10.32
CA GLU A 130 25.53 -39.64 11.02
C GLU A 130 26.46 -38.86 10.08
N LYS A 131 26.59 -39.27 8.80
CA LYS A 131 27.36 -38.53 7.79
C LYS A 131 26.67 -37.22 7.37
N TYR A 132 25.36 -37.14 7.45
CA TYR A 132 24.58 -36.03 6.95
C TYR A 132 23.95 -35.18 8.08
N PHE A 133 23.59 -35.82 9.19
CA PHE A 133 22.96 -35.19 10.34
C PHE A 133 23.91 -35.13 11.53
N ASP A 134 23.69 -34.20 12.43
CA ASP A 134 24.39 -34.11 13.70
C ASP A 134 23.74 -34.99 14.78
N SER A 135 24.28 -34.94 16.02
CA SER A 135 23.78 -35.73 17.16
C SER A 135 22.33 -35.39 17.52
N ASP A 136 21.87 -34.21 17.20
CA ASP A 136 20.50 -33.76 17.44
C ASP A 136 19.56 -34.08 16.28
N GLY A 137 20.06 -34.80 15.27
CA GLY A 137 19.35 -35.15 14.05
C GLY A 137 19.14 -33.98 13.10
N VAL A 138 19.90 -32.88 13.22
CA VAL A 138 19.81 -31.72 12.31
C VAL A 138 20.74 -31.91 11.12
N LEU A 139 20.21 -31.66 9.91
CA LEU A 139 21.00 -31.72 8.67
C LEU A 139 22.15 -30.70 8.71
N ARG A 140 23.38 -31.21 8.53
CA ARG A 140 24.59 -30.38 8.56
C ARG A 140 24.61 -29.38 7.41
N PRO A 141 25.17 -28.17 7.58
CA PRO A 141 25.21 -27.15 6.52
C PRO A 141 25.88 -27.63 5.22
N ASN A 142 26.93 -28.45 5.30
CA ASN A 142 27.64 -29.01 4.14
C ASN A 142 26.90 -30.19 3.47
N ALA A 143 25.83 -30.69 4.10
CA ALA A 143 25.08 -31.84 3.60
C ALA A 143 23.88 -31.38 2.72
N PHE A 144 23.51 -30.11 2.70
CA PHE A 144 22.41 -29.66 1.82
C PHE A 144 22.65 -29.96 0.33
N GLY A 145 23.88 -29.78 -0.14
CA GLY A 145 24.26 -30.08 -1.54
C GLY A 145 24.16 -31.56 -1.89
N ARG A 146 24.29 -32.45 -0.91
CA ARG A 146 24.34 -33.90 -1.03
C ARG A 146 23.09 -34.62 -0.47
N PHE A 147 22.06 -33.89 -0.18
CA PHE A 147 20.84 -34.44 0.45
C PHE A 147 20.12 -35.48 -0.42
N GLU A 148 20.17 -35.36 -1.74
CA GLU A 148 19.63 -36.36 -2.66
C GLU A 148 20.43 -37.67 -2.64
N GLU A 149 21.76 -37.60 -2.41
CA GLU A 149 22.59 -38.79 -2.22
C GLU A 149 22.14 -39.55 -0.98
N PHE A 150 21.88 -38.84 0.13
CA PHE A 150 21.33 -39.47 1.34
C PHE A 150 20.00 -40.19 1.06
N LEU A 151 19.06 -39.55 0.37
CA LEU A 151 17.79 -40.20 0.03
C LEU A 151 17.96 -41.40 -0.89
N SER A 152 18.87 -41.31 -1.86
CA SER A 152 19.20 -42.41 -2.77
C SER A 152 19.93 -43.56 -2.08
N GLU A 153 20.87 -43.26 -1.18
CA GLU A 153 21.56 -44.29 -0.40
C GLU A 153 20.64 -44.97 0.60
N SER A 154 19.76 -44.16 1.26
CA SER A 154 18.78 -44.68 2.22
C SER A 154 17.75 -45.64 1.60
N SER A 155 17.39 -45.45 0.32
CA SER A 155 16.45 -46.32 -0.38
C SER A 155 16.99 -47.76 -0.63
N ARG A 156 18.30 -48.02 -0.38
CA ARG A 156 18.90 -49.36 -0.50
C ARG A 156 18.61 -50.24 0.72
N PHE A 157 18.14 -49.65 1.81
CA PHE A 157 17.80 -50.38 3.02
C PHE A 157 16.32 -50.77 2.97
N ASP A 158 15.98 -51.93 3.47
CA ASP A 158 14.56 -52.33 3.61
C ASP A 158 13.95 -51.66 4.82
N HIS A 159 13.74 -50.34 4.70
CA HIS A 159 13.16 -49.48 5.74
C HIS A 159 12.38 -48.34 5.11
N ASP A 160 11.18 -48.08 5.62
CA ASP A 160 10.31 -46.94 5.21
C ASP A 160 10.91 -45.63 5.74
N LEU A 161 11.61 -44.89 4.88
CA LEU A 161 12.07 -43.53 5.16
C LEU A 161 11.17 -42.51 4.44
N ARG A 162 10.42 -41.71 5.20
CA ARG A 162 9.52 -40.68 4.68
C ARG A 162 10.17 -39.32 4.72
N CYS A 163 10.34 -38.68 3.57
CA CYS A 163 10.77 -37.31 3.43
C CYS A 163 9.58 -36.45 3.01
N PHE A 164 9.30 -35.40 3.75
CA PHE A 164 8.14 -34.55 3.47
C PHE A 164 8.44 -33.48 2.42
N GLU A 165 7.39 -33.07 1.71
CA GLU A 165 7.46 -32.16 0.56
C GLU A 165 8.05 -30.77 0.92
N ASP A 166 7.76 -30.28 2.13
CA ASP A 166 8.29 -29.01 2.64
C ASP A 166 9.79 -29.06 2.91
N VAL A 167 10.34 -30.23 3.28
CA VAL A 167 11.79 -30.46 3.39
C VAL A 167 12.45 -30.32 2.03
N LEU A 168 11.91 -31.02 1.02
CA LEU A 168 12.45 -30.96 -0.35
C LEU A 168 12.45 -29.54 -0.87
N GLY A 169 11.34 -28.80 -0.64
CA GLY A 169 11.24 -27.39 -0.99
C GLY A 169 12.29 -26.52 -0.31
N PHE A 170 12.53 -26.72 0.99
CA PHE A 170 13.54 -25.95 1.72
C PHE A 170 14.98 -26.29 1.31
N VAL A 171 15.28 -27.56 1.12
CA VAL A 171 16.60 -28.00 0.61
C VAL A 171 16.86 -27.40 -0.78
N ALA A 172 15.86 -27.46 -1.67
CA ALA A 172 15.97 -26.85 -2.99
C ALA A 172 16.22 -25.33 -2.90
N GLU A 173 15.53 -24.61 -1.99
CA GLU A 173 15.75 -23.17 -1.75
C GLU A 173 17.20 -22.87 -1.32
N VAL A 174 17.74 -23.65 -0.39
CA VAL A 174 19.12 -23.48 0.11
C VAL A 174 20.15 -23.77 -0.99
N ARG A 175 19.97 -24.87 -1.72
CA ARG A 175 20.85 -25.26 -2.84
C ARG A 175 20.80 -24.25 -3.98
N ASP A 176 19.62 -23.75 -4.33
CA ASP A 176 19.49 -22.74 -5.37
C ASP A 176 20.24 -21.46 -4.98
N ARG A 177 20.17 -21.05 -3.71
CA ARG A 177 20.92 -19.90 -3.20
C ARG A 177 22.43 -20.09 -3.32
N GLN A 178 22.94 -21.27 -2.98
CA GLN A 178 24.37 -21.59 -3.11
C GLN A 178 24.80 -21.56 -4.57
N ARG A 179 24.08 -22.26 -5.45
CA ARG A 179 24.34 -22.29 -6.90
C ARG A 179 24.29 -20.90 -7.54
N ARG A 180 23.37 -20.05 -7.11
CA ARG A 180 23.29 -18.67 -7.61
C ARG A 180 24.56 -17.90 -7.25
N THR A 181 25.03 -18.02 -6.03
CA THR A 181 26.25 -17.34 -5.58
C THR A 181 27.45 -17.80 -6.39
N GLU A 182 27.67 -19.12 -6.51
CA GLU A 182 28.78 -19.72 -7.29
C GLU A 182 28.72 -19.28 -8.77
N ARG A 183 27.58 -19.36 -9.42
CA ARG A 183 27.40 -18.94 -10.81
C ARG A 183 27.66 -17.46 -11.02
N LEU A 184 27.22 -16.61 -10.08
CA LEU A 184 27.46 -15.17 -10.16
C LEU A 184 28.93 -14.83 -9.94
N GLU A 185 29.62 -15.49 -9.02
CA GLU A 185 31.05 -15.30 -8.81
C GLU A 185 31.86 -15.73 -10.02
N ALA A 186 31.47 -16.83 -10.68
CA ALA A 186 32.07 -17.27 -11.92
C ALA A 186 31.79 -16.31 -13.09
N ALA A 187 30.55 -15.81 -13.22
CA ALA A 187 30.14 -14.92 -14.28
C ALA A 187 30.64 -13.47 -14.10
N PHE A 188 30.84 -13.03 -12.87
CA PHE A 188 31.29 -11.68 -12.53
C PHE A 188 32.50 -11.72 -11.59
N PRO A 189 33.68 -12.21 -12.05
CA PRO A 189 34.84 -12.48 -11.19
C PRO A 189 35.46 -11.22 -10.58
N ARG A 190 35.23 -10.04 -11.18
CA ARG A 190 35.63 -8.73 -10.65
C ARG A 190 34.47 -7.98 -9.97
N GLY A 191 33.38 -8.68 -9.62
CA GLY A 191 32.19 -8.07 -9.03
C GLY A 191 31.60 -6.98 -9.93
N ILE A 192 31.39 -5.80 -9.37
CA ILE A 192 30.80 -4.64 -10.09
C ILE A 192 31.69 -4.11 -11.22
N HIS A 193 32.98 -4.42 -11.21
CA HIS A 193 33.94 -3.98 -12.23
C HIS A 193 34.17 -5.03 -13.34
N SER A 194 33.34 -6.08 -13.36
CA SER A 194 33.39 -7.10 -14.40
C SER A 194 32.96 -6.55 -15.76
N PRO A 195 33.71 -6.85 -16.85
CA PRO A 195 33.41 -6.31 -18.19
C PRO A 195 32.08 -6.82 -18.78
N GLU A 196 31.52 -7.89 -18.22
CA GLU A 196 30.21 -8.43 -18.60
C GLU A 196 29.08 -7.42 -18.46
N PHE A 197 29.23 -6.42 -17.60
CA PHE A 197 28.26 -5.32 -17.45
C PHE A 197 28.17 -4.42 -18.70
N GLU A 198 29.24 -4.29 -19.49
CA GLU A 198 29.25 -3.47 -20.70
C GLU A 198 28.29 -4.04 -21.78
N LYS A 199 28.10 -5.36 -21.76
CA LYS A 199 27.23 -6.10 -22.71
C LYS A 199 25.90 -6.52 -22.07
N LEU A 200 25.62 -6.11 -20.84
CA LEU A 200 24.43 -6.54 -20.12
C LEU A 200 23.19 -5.82 -20.65
N LEU A 201 23.28 -4.52 -20.76
CA LEU A 201 22.21 -3.62 -21.23
C LEU A 201 22.73 -2.73 -22.36
N ARG A 202 21.80 -2.11 -23.10
CA ARG A 202 22.12 -1.17 -24.18
C ARG A 202 22.64 0.19 -23.70
N VAL A 203 22.65 0.41 -22.40
CA VAL A 203 23.17 1.63 -21.75
C VAL A 203 24.08 1.23 -20.59
N PRO A 204 25.12 2.03 -20.29
CA PRO A 204 26.00 1.75 -19.18
C PRO A 204 25.28 1.89 -17.83
N LEU A 205 25.68 1.06 -16.86
CA LEU A 205 25.21 1.11 -15.48
C LEU A 205 26.25 1.81 -14.60
N TYR A 206 25.78 2.65 -13.67
CA TYR A 206 26.63 3.18 -12.60
C TYR A 206 27.03 2.08 -11.62
N ASP A 207 28.13 2.23 -10.91
CA ASP A 207 28.66 1.20 -10.01
C ASP A 207 27.65 0.76 -8.95
N TYR A 208 26.96 1.69 -8.32
CA TYR A 208 25.91 1.35 -7.36
C TYR A 208 24.74 0.59 -8.02
N GLN A 209 24.43 0.85 -9.30
CA GLN A 209 23.40 0.09 -10.03
C GLN A 209 23.86 -1.33 -10.33
N ARG A 210 25.15 -1.50 -10.70
CA ARG A 210 25.78 -2.83 -10.86
C ARG A 210 25.73 -3.62 -9.56
N GLU A 211 26.02 -2.96 -8.44
CA GLU A 211 25.87 -3.55 -7.10
C GLU A 211 24.42 -4.01 -6.84
N GLY A 212 23.42 -3.16 -7.13
CA GLY A 212 22.00 -3.51 -6.99
C GLY A 212 21.57 -4.67 -7.90
N VAL A 213 22.10 -4.73 -9.11
CA VAL A 213 21.89 -5.85 -10.05
C VAL A 213 22.43 -7.16 -9.48
N LEU A 214 23.69 -7.18 -9.02
CA LEU A 214 24.30 -8.39 -8.43
C LEU A 214 23.61 -8.80 -7.14
N PHE A 215 23.26 -7.81 -6.29
CA PHE A 215 22.50 -8.08 -5.07
C PHE A 215 21.17 -8.77 -5.37
N ALA A 216 20.40 -8.24 -6.31
CA ALA A 216 19.08 -8.80 -6.67
C ALA A 216 19.22 -10.22 -7.27
N ALA A 217 20.18 -10.43 -8.15
CA ALA A 217 20.43 -11.74 -8.75
C ALA A 217 20.90 -12.77 -7.69
N ARG A 218 21.77 -12.36 -6.75
CA ARG A 218 22.25 -13.24 -5.66
C ARG A 218 21.14 -13.59 -4.69
N ALA A 219 20.36 -12.60 -4.26
CA ALA A 219 19.27 -12.82 -3.33
C ALA A 219 18.15 -13.66 -3.94
N GLY A 220 17.88 -13.52 -5.25
CA GLY A 220 16.79 -14.19 -5.97
C GLY A 220 15.42 -13.64 -5.63
N ARG A 221 15.18 -13.35 -4.35
CA ARG A 221 13.99 -12.62 -3.86
C ARG A 221 14.48 -11.46 -3.00
N CYS A 222 14.18 -10.23 -3.41
CA CYS A 222 14.74 -9.04 -2.76
C CYS A 222 13.82 -7.82 -2.83
N LEU A 223 14.19 -6.83 -2.02
CA LEU A 223 13.62 -5.50 -2.00
C LEU A 223 14.71 -4.48 -2.38
N ILE A 224 14.51 -3.75 -3.47
CA ILE A 224 15.33 -2.59 -3.82
C ILE A 224 14.63 -1.35 -3.29
N GLY A 225 15.12 -0.88 -2.15
CA GLY A 225 14.59 0.24 -1.39
C GLY A 225 15.30 1.57 -1.65
N ASP A 226 16.05 1.68 -2.72
CA ASP A 226 16.80 2.88 -3.11
C ASP A 226 15.93 4.11 -3.16
N GLU A 227 16.50 5.26 -2.81
CA GLU A 227 15.83 6.54 -2.91
C GLU A 227 15.28 6.79 -4.33
N MET A 228 14.23 7.57 -4.42
CA MET A 228 13.60 7.86 -5.70
C MET A 228 14.56 8.57 -6.65
N GLY A 229 14.55 8.14 -7.92
CA GLY A 229 15.42 8.70 -8.95
C GLY A 229 16.78 8.02 -9.10
N LEU A 230 17.11 7.02 -8.27
CA LEU A 230 18.34 6.21 -8.37
C LEU A 230 18.26 5.09 -9.44
N GLY A 231 17.20 5.04 -10.23
CA GLY A 231 17.09 4.09 -11.33
C GLY A 231 16.78 2.66 -10.87
N LYS A 232 15.84 2.47 -9.95
CA LYS A 232 15.39 1.12 -9.54
C LYS A 232 14.92 0.27 -10.72
N THR A 233 14.24 0.86 -11.68
CA THR A 233 13.75 0.16 -12.88
C THR A 233 14.89 -0.44 -13.71
N ILE A 234 15.97 0.33 -13.99
CA ILE A 234 17.10 -0.20 -14.76
C ILE A 234 17.87 -1.26 -13.98
N GLN A 235 17.95 -1.14 -12.65
CA GLN A 235 18.55 -2.18 -11.80
C GLN A 235 17.73 -3.48 -11.87
N ALA A 236 16.39 -3.39 -11.81
CA ALA A 236 15.52 -4.55 -11.93
C ALA A 236 15.65 -5.20 -13.33
N ILE A 237 15.64 -4.41 -14.41
CA ILE A 237 15.85 -4.93 -15.77
C ILE A 237 17.23 -5.58 -15.89
N GLY A 238 18.28 -4.95 -15.37
CA GLY A 238 19.64 -5.52 -15.36
C GLY A 238 19.74 -6.81 -14.58
N ALA A 239 19.09 -6.89 -13.40
CA ALA A 239 19.03 -8.12 -12.62
C ALA A 239 18.31 -9.25 -13.37
N VAL A 240 17.19 -8.93 -14.05
CA VAL A 240 16.49 -9.92 -14.90
C VAL A 240 17.39 -10.41 -16.03
N GLU A 241 18.14 -9.55 -16.70
CA GLU A 241 19.06 -9.96 -17.77
C GLU A 241 20.19 -10.86 -17.24
N VAL A 242 20.73 -10.60 -16.03
CA VAL A 242 21.67 -11.50 -15.37
C VAL A 242 21.00 -12.84 -15.07
N MET A 243 19.79 -12.82 -14.50
CA MET A 243 19.06 -14.04 -14.12
C MET A 243 18.61 -14.85 -15.35
N ALA A 244 18.26 -14.19 -16.44
CA ALA A 244 17.94 -14.86 -17.70
C ALA A 244 19.17 -15.61 -18.25
N ARG A 245 20.35 -14.97 -18.25
CA ARG A 245 21.60 -15.55 -18.76
C ARG A 245 22.16 -16.65 -17.86
N GLN A 246 22.07 -16.48 -16.54
CA GLN A 246 22.72 -17.36 -15.57
C GLN A 246 21.78 -18.42 -14.98
N PHE A 247 20.48 -18.15 -14.89
CA PHE A 247 19.53 -19.01 -14.18
C PHE A 247 18.35 -19.48 -15.04
N GLY A 248 18.30 -19.08 -16.34
CA GLY A 248 17.26 -19.52 -17.26
C GLY A 248 15.89 -18.89 -17.00
N VAL A 249 15.82 -17.65 -16.52
CA VAL A 249 14.56 -16.91 -16.39
C VAL A 249 14.06 -16.53 -17.77
N GLU A 250 12.83 -16.91 -18.10
CA GLU A 250 12.19 -16.70 -19.41
C GLU A 250 10.87 -15.93 -19.31
N ARG A 251 10.16 -16.02 -18.17
CA ARG A 251 8.82 -15.47 -17.99
C ARG A 251 8.81 -14.49 -16.81
N VAL A 252 8.74 -13.21 -17.12
CA VAL A 252 8.78 -12.13 -16.14
C VAL A 252 7.45 -11.40 -16.06
N LEU A 253 6.80 -11.43 -14.90
CA LEU A 253 5.59 -10.65 -14.64
C LEU A 253 5.95 -9.35 -13.94
N ILE A 254 5.55 -8.22 -14.50
CA ILE A 254 5.67 -6.91 -13.87
C ILE A 254 4.28 -6.46 -13.40
N VAL A 255 4.16 -6.20 -12.09
CA VAL A 255 2.97 -5.64 -11.47
C VAL A 255 3.30 -4.20 -11.03
N CYS A 256 2.68 -3.23 -11.67
CA CYS A 256 2.96 -1.82 -11.44
C CYS A 256 1.65 -0.99 -11.40
N PRO A 257 1.68 0.26 -10.95
CA PRO A 257 0.56 1.19 -11.15
C PRO A 257 0.16 1.29 -12.62
N THR A 258 -1.14 1.48 -12.89
CA THR A 258 -1.66 1.54 -14.27
C THR A 258 -0.95 2.57 -15.14
N SER A 259 -0.57 3.72 -14.55
CA SER A 259 0.16 4.80 -15.23
C SER A 259 1.56 4.40 -15.68
N LEU A 260 2.17 3.39 -15.08
CA LEU A 260 3.56 2.98 -15.36
C LEU A 260 3.68 1.87 -16.39
N LYS A 261 2.60 1.20 -16.81
CA LYS A 261 2.69 0.06 -17.72
C LYS A 261 3.43 0.37 -19.00
N HIS A 262 3.07 1.46 -19.67
CA HIS A 262 3.73 1.86 -20.92
C HIS A 262 5.12 2.49 -20.71
N GLN A 263 5.42 2.98 -19.50
CA GLN A 263 6.78 3.39 -19.17
C GLN A 263 7.70 2.18 -19.05
N TRP A 264 7.25 1.12 -18.35
CA TRP A 264 7.99 -0.13 -18.28
C TRP A 264 8.25 -0.73 -19.66
N GLU A 265 7.25 -0.76 -20.52
CA GLU A 265 7.38 -1.21 -21.91
C GLU A 265 8.48 -0.44 -22.67
N ARG A 266 8.47 0.89 -22.57
CA ARG A 266 9.50 1.74 -23.22
C ARG A 266 10.90 1.55 -22.62
N GLU A 267 10.98 1.44 -21.28
CA GLU A 267 12.27 1.26 -20.61
C GLU A 267 12.86 -0.12 -20.90
N ILE A 268 12.07 -1.18 -20.98
CA ILE A 268 12.53 -2.50 -21.41
C ILE A 268 13.02 -2.46 -22.86
N ALA A 269 12.26 -1.88 -23.76
CA ALA A 269 12.67 -1.74 -25.17
C ALA A 269 13.98 -0.94 -25.31
N ARG A 270 14.13 0.13 -24.52
CA ARG A 270 15.33 0.98 -24.51
C ARG A 270 16.56 0.27 -23.93
N PHE A 271 16.40 -0.44 -22.79
CA PHE A 271 17.53 -0.94 -22.03
C PHE A 271 17.92 -2.38 -22.40
N ALA A 272 16.92 -3.27 -22.57
CA ALA A 272 17.15 -4.68 -22.84
C ALA A 272 16.71 -5.11 -24.26
N GLY A 273 15.70 -4.48 -24.84
CA GLY A 273 15.18 -4.82 -26.16
C GLY A 273 14.42 -6.14 -26.21
N ARG A 274 13.95 -6.65 -25.05
CA ARG A 274 13.15 -7.88 -24.95
C ARG A 274 11.69 -7.64 -25.36
N SER A 275 11.02 -8.71 -25.79
CA SER A 275 9.59 -8.70 -26.10
C SER A 275 8.75 -8.39 -24.86
N THR A 276 7.74 -7.55 -25.03
CA THR A 276 6.84 -7.12 -23.95
C THR A 276 5.39 -7.23 -24.38
N GLN A 277 4.52 -7.66 -23.45
CA GLN A 277 3.07 -7.66 -23.64
C GLN A 277 2.40 -6.89 -22.50
N VAL A 278 1.78 -5.77 -22.80
CA VAL A 278 0.98 -5.01 -21.84
C VAL A 278 -0.40 -5.65 -21.70
N ILE A 279 -0.75 -6.10 -20.49
CA ILE A 279 -2.02 -6.72 -20.17
C ILE A 279 -3.08 -5.64 -19.94
N GLY A 280 -4.14 -5.66 -20.74
CA GLY A 280 -5.21 -4.66 -20.65
C GLY A 280 -6.48 -5.10 -21.36
N GLY A 281 -7.54 -4.29 -21.23
CA GLY A 281 -8.83 -4.54 -21.88
C GLY A 281 -9.75 -5.49 -21.11
N LEU A 282 -10.74 -6.03 -21.81
CA LEU A 282 -11.70 -7.00 -21.27
C LEU A 282 -11.06 -8.36 -20.99
N ARG A 283 -11.73 -9.23 -20.24
CA ARG A 283 -11.21 -10.55 -19.84
C ARG A 283 -10.70 -11.37 -21.04
N ALA A 284 -11.49 -11.49 -22.09
CA ALA A 284 -11.10 -12.25 -23.30
C ALA A 284 -9.85 -11.68 -24.00
N THR A 285 -9.66 -10.34 -23.97
CA THR A 285 -8.45 -9.71 -24.48
C THR A 285 -7.25 -10.04 -23.61
N ARG A 286 -7.41 -10.01 -22.28
CA ARG A 286 -6.34 -10.32 -21.35
C ARG A 286 -5.93 -11.81 -21.42
N GLU A 287 -6.87 -12.72 -21.61
CA GLU A 287 -6.58 -14.14 -21.88
C GLU A 287 -5.66 -14.32 -23.08
N ARG A 288 -5.99 -13.67 -24.21
CA ARG A 288 -5.12 -13.67 -25.39
C ARG A 288 -3.75 -13.03 -25.11
N ASN A 289 -3.72 -11.96 -24.31
CA ASN A 289 -2.46 -11.32 -23.93
C ASN A 289 -1.59 -12.22 -23.03
N TYR A 290 -2.19 -13.07 -22.18
CA TYR A 290 -1.44 -14.06 -21.39
C TYR A 290 -0.96 -15.26 -22.21
N THR A 291 -1.60 -15.59 -23.34
CA THR A 291 -1.12 -16.64 -24.26
C THR A 291 -0.08 -16.14 -25.26
N ALA A 292 0.06 -14.82 -25.45
CA ALA A 292 1.07 -14.25 -26.34
C ALA A 292 2.49 -14.62 -25.89
N ASP A 293 3.34 -14.95 -26.85
CA ASP A 293 4.78 -15.18 -26.61
C ASP A 293 5.50 -13.87 -26.34
N ALA A 294 5.75 -13.59 -25.08
CA ALA A 294 6.47 -12.39 -24.63
C ALA A 294 7.26 -12.69 -23.37
N PHE A 295 8.51 -12.24 -23.35
CA PHE A 295 9.40 -12.39 -22.20
C PHE A 295 8.89 -11.62 -20.98
N TYR A 296 8.40 -10.40 -21.17
CA TYR A 296 7.78 -9.59 -20.12
C TYR A 296 6.28 -9.46 -20.32
N LYS A 297 5.50 -9.72 -19.27
CA LYS A 297 4.08 -9.36 -19.19
C LYS A 297 3.88 -8.29 -18.13
N ILE A 298 3.22 -7.19 -18.51
CA ILE A 298 3.07 -6.01 -17.66
C ILE A 298 1.61 -5.82 -17.30
N THR A 299 1.27 -5.98 -16.02
CA THR A 299 -0.08 -5.81 -15.51
C THR A 299 -0.14 -4.77 -14.38
N ASN A 300 -1.31 -4.49 -13.85
CA ASN A 300 -1.50 -3.59 -12.71
C ASN A 300 -2.11 -4.32 -11.51
N TYR A 301 -1.91 -3.74 -10.34
CA TYR A 301 -2.35 -4.29 -9.06
C TYR A 301 -3.84 -4.67 -9.01
N ASP A 302 -4.71 -3.82 -9.59
CA ASP A 302 -6.15 -4.03 -9.57
C ASP A 302 -6.60 -5.19 -10.46
N THR A 303 -5.78 -5.57 -11.45
CA THR A 303 -6.07 -6.66 -12.37
C THR A 303 -5.62 -8.01 -11.80
N VAL A 304 -4.58 -8.06 -10.99
CA VAL A 304 -4.01 -9.31 -10.44
C VAL A 304 -5.06 -10.22 -9.82
N HIS A 305 -6.01 -9.67 -9.03
CA HIS A 305 -7.02 -10.48 -8.37
C HIS A 305 -8.02 -11.13 -9.33
N ARG A 306 -8.24 -10.52 -10.50
CA ARG A 306 -9.17 -11.01 -11.55
C ARG A 306 -8.52 -12.04 -12.45
N ASP A 307 -7.19 -11.98 -12.58
CA ASP A 307 -6.40 -12.74 -13.52
C ASP A 307 -5.46 -13.74 -12.83
N LEU A 308 -5.68 -13.99 -11.53
CA LEU A 308 -4.79 -14.85 -10.76
C LEU A 308 -4.66 -16.26 -11.34
N ASP A 309 -5.75 -16.81 -11.87
CA ASP A 309 -5.80 -18.09 -12.55
C ASP A 309 -4.97 -18.08 -13.84
N LEU A 310 -5.07 -17.03 -14.65
CA LEU A 310 -4.29 -16.85 -15.88
C LEU A 310 -2.79 -16.71 -15.58
N ILE A 311 -2.46 -15.93 -14.54
CA ILE A 311 -1.07 -15.75 -14.09
C ILE A 311 -0.48 -17.06 -13.59
N GLN A 312 -1.24 -17.82 -12.79
CA GLN A 312 -0.80 -19.13 -12.28
C GLN A 312 -0.62 -20.15 -13.40
N SER A 313 -1.52 -20.16 -14.38
CA SER A 313 -1.41 -21.05 -15.57
C SER A 313 -0.18 -20.66 -16.43
N TRP A 314 0.11 -19.36 -16.58
CA TRP A 314 1.31 -18.91 -17.30
C TRP A 314 2.60 -19.17 -16.50
N SER A 315 2.51 -19.26 -15.17
CA SER A 315 3.60 -19.61 -14.25
C SER A 315 4.86 -18.77 -14.44
N PRO A 316 4.88 -17.51 -13.97
CA PRO A 316 6.06 -16.65 -14.10
C PRO A 316 7.25 -17.19 -13.30
N ASP A 317 8.44 -17.11 -13.89
CA ASP A 317 9.70 -17.45 -13.22
C ASP A 317 10.12 -16.34 -12.26
N LEU A 318 9.84 -15.08 -12.61
CA LEU A 318 10.16 -13.93 -11.81
C LEU A 318 8.99 -12.93 -11.78
N VAL A 319 8.70 -12.40 -10.59
CA VAL A 319 7.72 -11.33 -10.39
C VAL A 319 8.41 -10.05 -9.94
N ILE A 320 8.17 -8.95 -10.66
CA ILE A 320 8.59 -7.60 -10.24
C ILE A 320 7.35 -6.88 -9.70
N LEU A 321 7.44 -6.35 -8.47
CA LEU A 321 6.44 -5.44 -7.92
C LEU A 321 7.02 -4.03 -7.90
N ASP A 322 6.42 -3.12 -8.65
CA ASP A 322 6.84 -1.71 -8.63
C ASP A 322 5.85 -0.86 -7.83
N GLU A 323 6.37 0.14 -7.09
CA GLU A 323 5.63 0.94 -6.10
C GLU A 323 4.88 0.05 -5.09
N ALA A 324 5.64 -0.85 -4.46
CA ALA A 324 5.11 -1.92 -3.60
C ALA A 324 4.39 -1.43 -2.34
N GLN A 325 4.42 -0.14 -2.01
CA GLN A 325 3.54 0.43 -0.99
C GLN A 325 2.04 0.20 -1.27
N ARG A 326 1.68 -0.21 -2.48
CA ARG A 326 0.33 -0.66 -2.82
C ARG A 326 -0.14 -1.89 -2.05
N ILE A 327 0.79 -2.73 -1.55
CA ILE A 327 0.49 -3.93 -0.76
C ILE A 327 0.81 -3.78 0.73
N LYS A 328 1.09 -2.56 1.20
CA LYS A 328 1.42 -2.28 2.60
C LYS A 328 0.33 -2.65 3.60
N ASN A 329 -0.93 -2.56 3.20
CA ASN A 329 -2.06 -3.00 4.00
C ASN A 329 -2.43 -4.45 3.64
N TRP A 330 -2.05 -5.38 4.51
CA TRP A 330 -2.24 -6.83 4.33
C TRP A 330 -3.71 -7.27 4.26
N ASN A 331 -4.65 -6.46 4.78
CA ASN A 331 -6.09 -6.76 4.76
C ASN A 331 -6.76 -6.47 3.42
N THR A 332 -6.12 -5.72 2.52
CA THR A 332 -6.72 -5.39 1.23
C THR A 332 -6.80 -6.60 0.32
N ARG A 333 -7.83 -6.62 -0.53
CA ARG A 333 -8.00 -7.64 -1.58
C ARG A 333 -6.78 -7.71 -2.49
N THR A 334 -6.23 -6.56 -2.85
CA THR A 334 -5.02 -6.44 -3.67
C THR A 334 -3.82 -7.11 -3.03
N ALA A 335 -3.49 -6.76 -1.76
CA ALA A 335 -2.35 -7.36 -1.06
C ALA A 335 -2.50 -8.88 -0.91
N ARG A 336 -3.70 -9.36 -0.57
CA ARG A 336 -3.97 -10.80 -0.47
C ARG A 336 -3.80 -11.53 -1.80
N SER A 337 -4.21 -10.92 -2.91
CA SER A 337 -4.09 -11.53 -4.23
C SER A 337 -2.64 -11.54 -4.73
N VAL A 338 -1.91 -10.43 -4.55
CA VAL A 338 -0.48 -10.36 -4.90
C VAL A 338 0.34 -11.37 -4.10
N LYS A 339 0.06 -11.54 -2.79
CA LYS A 339 0.76 -12.55 -1.95
C LYS A 339 0.47 -14.01 -2.34
N ARG A 340 -0.50 -14.26 -3.21
CA ARG A 340 -0.78 -15.57 -3.80
C ARG A 340 -0.04 -15.84 -5.09
N LEU A 341 0.64 -14.83 -5.66
CA LEU A 341 1.49 -15.03 -6.82
C LEU A 341 2.66 -15.94 -6.43
N ALA A 342 2.76 -17.06 -7.11
CA ALA A 342 3.84 -18.01 -6.96
C ALA A 342 4.89 -17.74 -8.04
N SER A 343 6.15 -17.59 -7.63
CA SER A 343 7.30 -17.50 -8.52
C SER A 343 8.57 -17.87 -7.75
N PRO A 344 9.54 -18.52 -8.37
CA PRO A 344 10.85 -18.78 -7.75
C PRO A 344 11.55 -17.49 -7.33
N TYR A 345 11.49 -16.45 -8.17
CA TYR A 345 12.21 -15.21 -7.98
C TYR A 345 11.26 -14.02 -7.86
N ALA A 346 11.68 -13.01 -7.11
CA ALA A 346 10.91 -11.76 -6.96
C ALA A 346 11.81 -10.54 -6.71
N ILE A 347 11.53 -9.45 -7.38
CA ILE A 347 12.17 -8.15 -7.16
C ILE A 347 11.09 -7.14 -6.79
N VAL A 348 11.16 -6.60 -5.60
CA VAL A 348 10.22 -5.59 -5.10
C VAL A 348 10.89 -4.22 -5.13
N LEU A 349 10.26 -3.26 -5.78
CA LEU A 349 10.75 -1.90 -5.91
C LEU A 349 9.86 -0.95 -5.10
N THR A 350 10.46 -0.18 -4.23
CA THR A 350 9.79 0.92 -3.52
C THR A 350 10.80 1.95 -3.06
N GLY A 351 10.48 3.22 -3.17
CA GLY A 351 11.29 4.30 -2.59
C GLY A 351 10.99 4.54 -1.10
N THR A 352 9.86 4.01 -0.63
CA THR A 352 9.33 4.23 0.71
C THR A 352 8.73 2.94 1.27
N PRO A 353 9.58 1.95 1.67
CA PRO A 353 9.09 0.68 2.18
C PRO A 353 8.36 0.80 3.53
N LEU A 354 8.59 1.90 4.24
CA LEU A 354 7.95 2.24 5.51
C LEU A 354 7.45 3.69 5.44
N GLU A 355 6.14 3.91 5.52
CA GLU A 355 5.58 5.26 5.51
C GLU A 355 5.02 5.67 6.87
N ASN A 356 4.25 4.81 7.52
CA ASN A 356 3.54 5.17 8.73
C ASN A 356 3.66 4.15 9.86
N ARG A 357 3.85 2.87 9.57
CA ARG A 357 3.78 1.77 10.56
C ARG A 357 4.68 0.60 10.21
N LEU A 358 5.23 -0.06 11.23
CA LEU A 358 6.04 -1.27 11.04
C LEU A 358 5.24 -2.43 10.41
N GLU A 359 3.93 -2.50 10.63
CA GLU A 359 3.07 -3.51 9.99
C GLU A 359 3.04 -3.37 8.46
N GLU A 360 3.23 -2.16 7.92
CA GLU A 360 3.35 -1.92 6.47
C GLU A 360 4.59 -2.60 5.90
N LEU A 361 5.72 -2.49 6.62
CA LEU A 361 6.97 -3.16 6.27
C LEU A 361 6.81 -4.68 6.30
N VAL A 362 6.20 -5.22 7.37
CA VAL A 362 5.91 -6.67 7.49
C VAL A 362 5.13 -7.15 6.26
N SER A 363 4.11 -6.40 5.84
CA SER A 363 3.30 -6.79 4.70
C SER A 363 4.09 -6.88 3.38
N ILE A 364 5.03 -5.97 3.15
CA ILE A 364 5.88 -5.96 1.96
C ILE A 364 6.93 -7.09 2.05
N VAL A 365 7.61 -7.21 3.19
CA VAL A 365 8.67 -8.22 3.41
C VAL A 365 8.12 -9.63 3.28
N GLN A 366 6.89 -9.90 3.72
CA GLN A 366 6.25 -11.22 3.57
C GLN A 366 6.09 -11.68 2.11
N PHE A 367 6.09 -10.78 1.14
CA PHE A 367 6.12 -11.17 -0.27
C PHE A 367 7.52 -11.61 -0.72
N VAL A 368 8.56 -11.01 -0.18
CA VAL A 368 9.96 -11.37 -0.46
C VAL A 368 10.36 -12.63 0.29
N ASP A 369 10.25 -12.60 1.61
CA ASP A 369 10.57 -13.72 2.52
C ASP A 369 9.63 -13.65 3.73
N ARG A 370 8.67 -14.57 3.76
CA ARG A 370 7.66 -14.61 4.82
C ARG A 370 8.19 -15.03 6.20
N HIS A 371 9.39 -15.55 6.26
CA HIS A 371 10.03 -15.99 7.51
C HIS A 371 11.04 -14.99 8.07
N ARG A 372 11.45 -13.99 7.28
CA ARG A 372 12.55 -13.07 7.59
C ARG A 372 12.38 -12.29 8.89
N LEU A 373 11.22 -11.73 9.13
CA LEU A 373 10.90 -10.94 10.32
C LEU A 373 10.37 -11.79 11.49
N GLY A 374 10.30 -13.12 11.32
CA GLY A 374 9.68 -14.01 12.28
C GLY A 374 8.16 -13.84 12.41
N PRO A 375 7.56 -14.37 13.49
CA PRO A 375 6.14 -14.22 13.74
C PRO A 375 5.75 -12.75 13.92
N THR A 376 4.72 -12.30 13.20
CA THR A 376 4.28 -10.90 13.25
C THR A 376 3.98 -10.41 14.66
N PHE A 377 3.37 -11.26 15.52
CA PHE A 377 3.06 -10.88 16.89
C PHE A 377 4.33 -10.62 17.73
N ARG A 378 5.38 -11.42 17.53
CA ARG A 378 6.66 -11.26 18.22
C ARG A 378 7.40 -10.04 17.69
N PHE A 379 7.49 -9.90 16.35
CA PHE A 379 8.09 -8.72 15.72
C PHE A 379 7.47 -7.42 16.23
N LEU A 380 6.15 -7.37 16.33
CA LEU A 380 5.46 -6.19 16.86
C LEU A 380 5.73 -5.97 18.35
N ALA A 381 5.73 -7.02 19.17
CA ALA A 381 6.05 -6.90 20.58
C ALA A 381 7.50 -6.44 20.86
N ASP A 382 8.45 -6.89 20.03
CA ASP A 382 9.86 -6.53 20.16
C ASP A 382 10.14 -5.08 19.70
N HIS A 383 9.30 -4.54 18.82
CA HIS A 383 9.53 -3.24 18.18
C HIS A 383 8.49 -2.16 18.47
N GLN A 384 7.36 -2.50 19.10
CA GLN A 384 6.37 -1.52 19.50
C GLN A 384 6.52 -1.14 20.97
N ILE A 385 6.31 0.12 21.27
CA ILE A 385 6.15 0.63 22.62
C ILE A 385 4.66 0.87 22.83
N HIS A 386 4.09 0.23 23.85
CA HIS A 386 2.68 0.35 24.20
C HIS A 386 2.51 1.21 25.44
N ASP A 387 1.45 1.98 25.45
CA ASP A 387 0.95 2.69 26.62
C ASP A 387 0.37 1.68 27.61
N GLU A 388 0.76 1.75 28.87
CA GLU A 388 0.40 0.74 29.90
C GLU A 388 -1.10 0.76 30.21
N GLU A 389 -1.76 1.92 30.16
CA GLU A 389 -3.17 2.04 30.53
C GLU A 389 -4.10 1.71 29.35
N SER A 390 -3.78 2.22 28.16
CA SER A 390 -4.63 2.07 26.98
C SER A 390 -4.26 0.90 26.07
N GLY A 391 -3.10 0.26 26.29
CA GLY A 391 -2.54 -0.80 25.43
C GLY A 391 -2.19 -0.34 24.00
N ARG A 392 -2.12 0.97 23.77
CA ARG A 392 -1.93 1.56 22.44
C ARG A 392 -0.45 1.69 22.09
N VAL A 393 -0.13 1.58 20.81
CA VAL A 393 1.24 1.82 20.32
C VAL A 393 1.56 3.31 20.40
N ILE A 394 2.49 3.68 21.27
CA ILE A 394 2.98 5.04 21.48
C ILE A 394 4.35 5.29 20.91
N GLY A 395 5.04 4.24 20.42
CA GLY A 395 6.35 4.38 19.84
C GLY A 395 6.87 3.11 19.19
N TYR A 396 8.08 3.20 18.70
CA TYR A 396 8.84 2.09 18.15
C TYR A 396 10.25 2.10 18.76
N LYS A 397 10.78 0.91 19.01
CA LYS A 397 12.12 0.66 19.59
C LYS A 397 12.90 -0.34 18.76
N ASN A 398 14.20 -0.46 19.01
CA ASN A 398 15.10 -1.43 18.38
C ASN A 398 15.08 -1.35 16.85
N LEU A 399 14.93 -0.18 16.26
CA LEU A 399 14.76 0.03 14.83
C LEU A 399 16.01 -0.40 14.04
N ASP A 400 17.21 -0.26 14.63
CA ASP A 400 18.49 -0.68 14.03
C ASP A 400 18.56 -2.19 13.78
N SER A 401 17.92 -2.99 14.62
CA SER A 401 17.87 -4.45 14.46
C SER A 401 17.06 -4.88 13.24
N ILE A 402 16.06 -4.08 12.85
CA ILE A 402 15.26 -4.31 11.65
C ILE A 402 16.14 -4.21 10.41
N GLY A 403 16.96 -3.16 10.32
CA GLY A 403 17.89 -2.97 9.21
C GLY A 403 18.86 -4.15 9.06
N LYS A 404 19.44 -4.62 10.17
CA LYS A 404 20.34 -5.79 10.19
C LYS A 404 19.63 -7.06 9.73
N THR A 405 18.40 -7.29 10.20
CA THR A 405 17.58 -8.45 9.81
C THR A 405 17.25 -8.43 8.32
N LEU A 406 16.99 -7.25 7.75
CA LEU A 406 16.63 -7.08 6.35
C LEU A 406 17.83 -7.04 5.40
N ALA A 407 19.05 -6.77 5.86
CA ALA A 407 20.24 -6.61 5.03
C ALA A 407 20.44 -7.71 3.96
N PRO A 408 20.15 -9.01 4.21
CA PRO A 408 20.30 -10.04 3.18
C PRO A 408 19.28 -9.97 2.03
N ILE A 409 18.16 -9.26 2.21
CA ILE A 409 17.07 -9.17 1.23
C ILE A 409 16.71 -7.74 0.84
N LEU A 410 17.26 -6.73 1.49
CA LEU A 410 17.01 -5.32 1.25
C LEU A 410 18.31 -4.59 0.93
N ILE A 411 18.37 -3.97 -0.24
CA ILE A 411 19.36 -2.96 -0.55
C ILE A 411 18.72 -1.58 -0.57
N ARG A 412 19.34 -0.62 0.14
CA ARG A 412 18.84 0.75 0.23
C ARG A 412 19.99 1.74 0.23
N ARG A 413 19.96 2.67 -0.69
CA ARG A 413 20.95 3.75 -0.82
C ARG A 413 20.25 5.07 -0.97
N ARG A 414 20.89 6.12 -0.47
CA ARG A 414 20.45 7.51 -0.58
C ARG A 414 21.21 8.19 -1.70
N LYS A 415 20.61 9.25 -2.25
CA LYS A 415 21.24 10.04 -3.33
C LYS A 415 22.56 10.67 -2.89
N ASP A 416 22.62 11.19 -1.66
CA ASP A 416 23.82 11.78 -1.08
C ASP A 416 25.00 10.80 -0.94
N GLN A 417 24.72 9.51 -0.81
CA GLN A 417 25.74 8.45 -0.67
C GLN A 417 26.36 8.02 -2.01
N VAL A 418 25.57 8.05 -3.09
CA VAL A 418 25.93 7.39 -4.34
C VAL A 418 26.11 8.32 -5.54
N LEU A 419 25.58 9.53 -5.49
CA LEU A 419 25.57 10.45 -6.63
C LEU A 419 26.30 11.76 -6.30
N ARG A 420 27.61 11.77 -6.48
CA ARG A 420 28.39 13.01 -6.52
C ARG A 420 28.09 13.89 -7.76
N GLN A 421 27.34 13.37 -8.73
CA GLN A 421 27.10 13.96 -10.05
C GLN A 421 25.67 14.48 -10.24
N LEU A 422 24.76 14.33 -9.27
CA LEU A 422 23.45 14.98 -9.36
C LEU A 422 23.63 16.48 -9.16
N PRO A 423 23.03 17.30 -10.03
CA PRO A 423 23.03 18.74 -9.84
C PRO A 423 22.40 19.10 -8.49
N GLU A 424 22.80 20.24 -7.97
CA GLU A 424 22.30 20.78 -6.72
C GLU A 424 20.77 20.90 -6.76
N ARG A 425 20.13 20.60 -5.61
CA ARG A 425 18.71 20.82 -5.38
C ARG A 425 18.55 21.99 -4.41
N LEU A 426 17.83 23.01 -4.87
CA LEU A 426 17.54 24.22 -4.08
C LEU A 426 16.06 24.24 -3.73
N ASP A 427 15.74 23.99 -2.46
CA ASP A 427 14.38 24.03 -1.94
C ASP A 427 14.07 25.45 -1.38
N LYS A 428 13.02 26.08 -1.91
CA LYS A 428 12.53 27.39 -1.44
C LYS A 428 11.08 27.27 -1.00
N HIS A 429 10.76 27.88 0.13
CA HIS A 429 9.40 28.08 0.59
C HIS A 429 8.96 29.49 0.23
N PHE A 430 7.88 29.59 -0.50
CA PHE A 430 7.30 30.85 -0.94
C PHE A 430 6.01 31.08 -0.15
N PHE A 431 6.10 31.97 0.83
CA PHE A 431 4.99 32.30 1.71
C PHE A 431 4.10 33.37 1.05
N VAL A 432 2.82 33.06 0.92
CA VAL A 432 1.86 33.92 0.24
C VAL A 432 0.74 34.29 1.21
N PRO A 433 0.37 35.59 1.31
CA PRO A 433 -0.76 35.99 2.14
C PRO A 433 -2.08 35.46 1.57
N MET A 434 -3.07 35.27 2.42
CA MET A 434 -4.44 34.95 2.00
C MET A 434 -5.27 36.22 1.87
N THR A 435 -6.24 36.21 0.94
CA THR A 435 -7.27 37.23 0.89
C THR A 435 -8.22 37.12 2.09
N PRO A 436 -8.95 38.19 2.47
CA PRO A 436 -9.95 38.11 3.54
C PRO A 436 -11.02 37.03 3.31
N GLU A 437 -11.45 36.83 2.07
CA GLU A 437 -12.45 35.85 1.69
C GLU A 437 -11.90 34.42 1.87
N GLN A 438 -10.64 34.18 1.46
CA GLN A 438 -9.98 32.91 1.71
C GLN A 438 -9.86 32.62 3.21
N MET A 439 -9.45 33.64 3.99
CA MET A 439 -9.27 33.52 5.43
C MET A 439 -10.59 33.20 6.13
N THR A 440 -11.70 33.83 5.71
CA THR A 440 -13.05 33.55 6.25
C THR A 440 -13.37 32.05 6.11
N HIS A 441 -13.24 31.48 4.93
CA HIS A 441 -13.47 30.04 4.72
C HIS A 441 -12.50 29.17 5.51
N HIS A 442 -11.25 29.58 5.65
CA HIS A 442 -10.27 28.85 6.44
C HIS A 442 -10.64 28.82 7.92
N GLU A 443 -10.99 29.97 8.52
CA GLU A 443 -11.34 30.08 9.94
C GLU A 443 -12.66 29.37 10.27
N GLU A 444 -13.70 29.47 9.42
CA GLU A 444 -14.95 28.71 9.58
C GLU A 444 -14.68 27.19 9.70
N ASN A 445 -13.84 26.66 8.81
CA ASN A 445 -13.48 25.23 8.85
C ASN A 445 -12.53 24.91 10.02
N LYS A 446 -11.65 25.82 10.41
CA LYS A 446 -10.77 25.69 11.59
C LYS A 446 -11.60 25.60 12.88
N GLU A 447 -12.67 26.38 13.02
CA GLU A 447 -13.60 26.27 14.14
C GLU A 447 -14.28 24.89 14.20
N ILE A 448 -14.72 24.36 13.05
CA ILE A 448 -15.28 23.00 12.98
C ILE A 448 -14.24 21.97 13.46
N VAL A 449 -13.02 22.08 12.99
CA VAL A 449 -11.91 21.23 13.43
C VAL A 449 -11.68 21.38 14.94
N ALA A 450 -11.62 22.59 15.47
CA ALA A 450 -11.40 22.86 16.90
C ALA A 450 -12.51 22.25 17.78
N LYS A 451 -13.78 22.37 17.37
CA LYS A 451 -14.93 21.74 18.07
C LYS A 451 -14.82 20.23 18.10
N ILE A 452 -14.40 19.61 16.99
CA ILE A 452 -14.25 18.15 16.90
C ILE A 452 -13.03 17.67 17.70
N VAL A 453 -11.91 18.42 17.66
CA VAL A 453 -10.72 18.17 18.49
C VAL A 453 -11.07 18.28 19.97
N GLY A 454 -11.81 19.31 20.39
CA GLY A 454 -12.29 19.47 21.77
C GLY A 454 -13.18 18.31 22.23
N LYS A 455 -14.08 17.84 21.36
CA LYS A 455 -14.90 16.65 21.63
C LYS A 455 -14.03 15.40 21.77
N TRP A 456 -13.05 15.21 20.90
CA TRP A 456 -12.13 14.09 20.99
C TRP A 456 -11.26 14.13 22.26
N ARG A 457 -10.75 15.29 22.67
CA ARG A 457 -10.00 15.45 23.93
C ARG A 457 -10.80 14.98 25.14
N LYS A 458 -12.11 15.31 25.14
CA LYS A 458 -13.01 14.98 26.25
C LYS A 458 -13.39 13.51 26.31
N PHE A 459 -13.66 12.88 25.16
CA PHE A 459 -14.26 11.56 25.09
C PHE A 459 -13.35 10.47 24.50
N HIS A 460 -12.20 10.84 23.93
CA HIS A 460 -11.29 9.96 23.19
C HIS A 460 -11.96 9.09 22.11
N PHE A 461 -13.14 9.52 21.65
CA PHE A 461 -13.95 8.86 20.65
C PHE A 461 -14.55 9.88 19.68
N LEU A 462 -14.63 9.51 18.41
CA LEU A 462 -15.34 10.26 17.36
C LEU A 462 -16.28 9.32 16.61
N SER A 463 -17.52 9.75 16.43
CA SER A 463 -18.45 9.06 15.54
C SER A 463 -17.96 9.09 14.09
N GLU A 464 -18.46 8.19 13.24
CA GLU A 464 -18.13 8.21 11.81
C GLU A 464 -18.56 9.54 11.14
N ALA A 465 -19.63 10.15 11.62
CA ALA A 465 -20.08 11.46 11.15
C ALA A 465 -19.08 12.57 11.53
N ASP A 466 -18.58 12.58 12.78
CA ASP A 466 -17.56 13.53 13.21
C ASP A 466 -16.27 13.32 12.43
N GLN A 467 -15.86 12.07 12.17
CA GLN A 467 -14.66 11.77 11.38
C GLN A 467 -14.81 12.29 9.94
N ARG A 468 -15.97 12.10 9.31
CA ARG A 468 -16.25 12.64 7.97
C ARG A 468 -16.23 14.16 7.95
N ARG A 469 -16.90 14.81 8.92
CA ARG A 469 -16.90 16.29 9.03
C ARG A 469 -15.49 16.83 9.22
N LEU A 470 -14.69 16.19 10.07
CA LEU A 470 -13.27 16.55 10.27
C LEU A 470 -12.48 16.49 8.97
N MET A 471 -12.63 15.39 8.22
CA MET A 471 -11.91 15.23 6.94
C MET A 471 -12.33 16.28 5.91
N ILE A 472 -13.63 16.58 5.83
CA ILE A 472 -14.14 17.63 4.94
C ILE A 472 -13.60 19.00 5.36
N ALA A 473 -13.66 19.35 6.63
CA ALA A 473 -13.18 20.63 7.13
C ALA A 473 -11.67 20.82 6.88
N LEU A 474 -10.86 19.81 7.15
CA LEU A 474 -9.42 19.86 6.86
C LEU A 474 -9.14 19.99 5.35
N GLN A 475 -9.95 19.35 4.52
CA GLN A 475 -9.83 19.47 3.08
C GLN A 475 -10.22 20.87 2.59
N ASN A 476 -11.31 21.43 3.14
CA ASN A 476 -11.76 22.79 2.84
C ASN A 476 -10.72 23.84 3.27
N MET A 477 -10.13 23.71 4.47
CA MET A 477 -9.04 24.57 4.90
C MET A 477 -7.86 24.58 3.92
N ARG A 478 -7.51 23.42 3.36
CA ARG A 478 -6.44 23.32 2.36
C ARG A 478 -6.86 23.89 0.99
N MET A 479 -8.10 23.66 0.57
CA MET A 479 -8.62 24.23 -0.68
C MET A 479 -8.70 25.75 -0.62
N SER A 480 -9.11 26.33 0.54
CA SER A 480 -9.12 27.78 0.73
C SER A 480 -7.72 28.41 0.67
N CYS A 481 -6.67 27.67 1.04
CA CYS A 481 -5.29 28.15 0.88
C CYS A 481 -4.89 28.38 -0.59
N ASP A 482 -5.54 27.69 -1.53
CA ASP A 482 -5.24 27.83 -2.96
C ASP A 482 -6.14 28.91 -3.61
N SER A 483 -7.46 28.75 -3.54
CA SER A 483 -8.46 29.71 -4.01
C SER A 483 -9.86 29.32 -3.52
N THR A 484 -10.75 30.29 -3.33
CA THR A 484 -12.17 30.07 -3.07
C THR A 484 -12.85 29.30 -4.19
N TYR A 485 -12.36 29.38 -5.43
CA TYR A 485 -12.87 28.61 -6.58
C TYR A 485 -12.86 27.10 -6.36
N LEU A 486 -11.94 26.60 -5.56
CA LEU A 486 -11.87 25.18 -5.24
C LEU A 486 -13.05 24.74 -4.36
N LEU A 487 -13.66 25.67 -3.63
CA LEU A 487 -14.78 25.44 -2.71
C LEU A 487 -16.14 25.64 -3.41
N ASP A 488 -16.37 26.83 -4.03
CA ASP A 488 -17.67 27.27 -4.50
C ASP A 488 -17.85 27.21 -6.03
N HIS A 489 -16.78 27.01 -6.81
CA HIS A 489 -16.76 27.03 -8.28
C HIS A 489 -17.18 28.36 -8.95
N LYS A 490 -17.29 29.42 -8.18
CA LYS A 490 -17.81 30.72 -8.66
C LYS A 490 -16.81 31.86 -8.45
N THR A 491 -16.33 31.99 -7.22
CA THR A 491 -15.42 33.06 -6.86
C THR A 491 -13.98 32.66 -7.10
N ASP A 492 -13.12 33.59 -7.40
CA ASP A 492 -11.69 33.35 -7.69
C ASP A 492 -10.84 34.29 -6.84
N PHE A 493 -11.00 34.19 -5.53
CA PHE A 493 -10.12 34.85 -4.57
C PHE A 493 -8.98 33.90 -4.23
N GLY A 494 -7.74 34.26 -4.65
CA GLY A 494 -6.58 33.43 -4.38
C GLY A 494 -5.31 34.02 -4.97
N VAL A 495 -4.33 34.31 -4.12
CA VAL A 495 -3.07 34.96 -4.51
C VAL A 495 -2.08 34.00 -5.14
N LYS A 496 -2.08 32.71 -4.76
CA LYS A 496 -1.09 31.73 -5.23
C LYS A 496 -1.01 31.59 -6.75
N ALA A 497 -2.17 31.66 -7.45
CA ALA A 497 -2.20 31.52 -8.91
C ALA A 497 -1.54 32.70 -9.61
N ASP A 498 -1.76 33.91 -9.10
CA ASP A 498 -1.21 35.16 -9.65
C ASP A 498 0.29 35.26 -9.37
N GLU A 499 0.71 34.91 -8.14
CA GLU A 499 2.12 34.84 -7.76
C GLU A 499 2.88 33.77 -8.59
N LEU A 500 2.26 32.61 -8.86
CA LEU A 500 2.85 31.64 -9.75
C LEU A 500 2.98 32.18 -11.19
N ALA A 501 1.96 32.87 -11.69
CA ALA A 501 2.01 33.45 -13.04
C ALA A 501 3.15 34.48 -13.17
N THR A 502 3.41 35.27 -12.13
CA THR A 502 4.54 36.19 -12.02
C THR A 502 5.86 35.44 -11.98
N LEU A 503 6.00 34.46 -11.09
CA LEU A 503 7.20 33.62 -10.98
C LEU A 503 7.53 32.90 -12.30
N LEU A 504 6.52 32.43 -13.01
CA LEU A 504 6.68 31.76 -14.32
C LEU A 504 7.13 32.78 -15.38
N GLY A 505 6.61 34.01 -15.35
CA GLY A 505 7.07 35.10 -16.23
C GLY A 505 8.59 35.26 -16.13
N GLU A 506 9.11 35.43 -14.94
CA GLU A 506 10.55 35.59 -14.67
C GLU A 506 11.36 34.32 -14.96
N THR A 507 10.87 33.16 -14.52
CA THR A 507 11.60 31.89 -14.65
C THR A 507 11.73 31.45 -16.12
N LEU A 508 10.69 31.68 -16.92
CA LEU A 508 10.62 31.27 -18.29
C LEU A 508 11.22 32.31 -19.29
N GLU A 509 11.73 33.43 -18.82
CA GLU A 509 12.60 34.32 -19.62
C GLU A 509 13.92 33.62 -19.99
N GLN A 510 14.41 32.77 -19.12
CA GLN A 510 15.60 31.97 -19.41
C GLN A 510 15.30 30.95 -20.51
N PRO A 511 16.08 30.93 -21.62
CA PRO A 511 15.87 29.98 -22.71
C PRO A 511 16.01 28.54 -22.18
N ASN A 512 15.24 27.62 -22.78
CA ASN A 512 15.25 26.18 -22.43
C ASN A 512 14.84 25.80 -21.03
N THR A 513 14.33 26.72 -20.19
CA THR A 513 13.79 26.37 -18.86
C THR A 513 12.38 25.80 -19.00
N LYS A 514 12.14 24.62 -18.47
CA LYS A 514 10.84 23.97 -18.37
C LYS A 514 10.47 23.79 -16.90
N VAL A 515 9.18 23.96 -16.58
CA VAL A 515 8.64 23.93 -15.23
C VAL A 515 7.60 22.83 -15.09
N VAL A 516 7.63 22.10 -13.96
CA VAL A 516 6.59 21.14 -13.60
C VAL A 516 5.85 21.68 -12.37
N ILE A 517 4.53 21.77 -12.49
CA ILE A 517 3.66 22.34 -11.47
C ILE A 517 2.76 21.26 -10.93
N PHE A 518 2.83 20.99 -9.63
CA PHE A 518 2.02 20.02 -8.95
C PHE A 518 0.94 20.66 -8.08
N SER A 519 -0.26 20.12 -8.17
CA SER A 519 -1.34 20.35 -7.21
C SER A 519 -2.16 19.08 -7.02
N GLN A 520 -2.70 18.87 -5.83
CA GLN A 520 -3.65 17.80 -5.57
C GLN A 520 -4.96 18.01 -6.35
N TRP A 521 -5.28 19.26 -6.67
CA TRP A 521 -6.58 19.71 -7.17
C TRP A 521 -6.53 19.98 -8.68
N VAL A 522 -7.39 19.30 -9.45
CA VAL A 522 -7.58 19.56 -10.89
C VAL A 522 -8.01 21.01 -11.12
N ARG A 523 -8.90 21.53 -10.27
CA ARG A 523 -9.41 22.91 -10.36
C ARG A 523 -8.35 23.98 -10.18
N MET A 524 -7.33 23.72 -9.36
CA MET A 524 -6.18 24.61 -9.27
C MET A 524 -5.46 24.72 -10.61
N HIS A 525 -5.31 23.61 -11.33
CA HIS A 525 -4.74 23.65 -12.68
C HIS A 525 -5.63 24.37 -13.69
N GLU A 526 -6.96 24.28 -13.58
CA GLU A 526 -7.89 25.06 -14.42
C GLU A 526 -7.73 26.56 -14.18
N LEU A 527 -7.60 26.99 -12.91
CA LEU A 527 -7.29 28.39 -12.59
C LEU A 527 -5.95 28.83 -13.19
N LEU A 528 -4.92 28.02 -13.04
CA LEU A 528 -3.61 28.29 -13.61
C LEU A 528 -3.68 28.41 -15.13
N MET A 529 -4.40 27.54 -15.82
CA MET A 529 -4.55 27.61 -17.27
C MET A 529 -5.17 28.95 -17.71
N ARG A 530 -6.18 29.46 -16.98
CA ARG A 530 -6.77 30.78 -17.24
C ARG A 530 -5.74 31.92 -17.10
N ARG A 531 -4.83 31.86 -16.06
CA ARG A 531 -3.75 32.84 -15.86
C ARG A 531 -2.65 32.71 -16.93
N LEU A 532 -2.54 31.56 -17.56
CA LEU A 532 -1.52 31.26 -18.57
C LEU A 532 -2.01 31.49 -19.99
N GLU A 533 -3.30 31.77 -20.20
CA GLU A 533 -3.84 32.14 -21.52
C GLU A 533 -3.15 33.41 -22.05
N GLY A 534 -2.85 33.38 -23.35
CA GLY A 534 -2.17 34.49 -24.03
C GLY A 534 -0.66 34.62 -23.82
N ARG A 535 -0.07 33.73 -22.99
CA ARG A 535 1.40 33.69 -22.83
C ARG A 535 2.11 33.10 -24.06
N ARG A 536 3.36 33.51 -24.28
CA ARG A 536 4.18 33.08 -25.43
C ARG A 536 4.62 31.61 -25.38
N TRP A 537 4.41 30.92 -24.27
CA TRP A 537 4.82 29.52 -24.05
C TRP A 537 3.63 28.62 -23.80
N GLY A 538 3.69 27.43 -24.38
CA GLY A 538 2.63 26.44 -24.23
C GLY A 538 2.72 25.62 -22.93
N HIS A 539 1.60 25.00 -22.61
CA HIS A 539 1.52 24.10 -21.46
C HIS A 539 0.77 22.81 -21.80
N VAL A 540 0.92 21.81 -20.95
CA VAL A 540 0.15 20.56 -20.99
C VAL A 540 -0.39 20.26 -19.59
N MET A 541 -1.60 19.67 -19.53
CA MET A 541 -2.24 19.27 -18.30
C MET A 541 -2.36 17.75 -18.22
N PHE A 542 -1.95 17.20 -17.08
CA PHE A 542 -1.85 15.77 -16.85
C PHE A 542 -2.49 15.36 -15.52
N HIS A 543 -3.63 14.69 -15.58
CA HIS A 543 -4.37 14.24 -14.42
C HIS A 543 -4.87 12.79 -14.54
N GLY A 544 -5.43 12.22 -13.47
CA GLY A 544 -5.88 10.83 -13.44
C GLY A 544 -6.91 10.46 -14.50
N GLY A 545 -7.75 11.41 -14.94
CA GLY A 545 -8.78 11.21 -15.96
C GLY A 545 -8.27 11.20 -17.42
N VAL A 546 -6.99 11.54 -17.67
CA VAL A 546 -6.44 11.51 -19.04
C VAL A 546 -6.32 10.08 -19.54
N PRO A 547 -6.90 9.72 -20.71
CA PRO A 547 -6.81 8.39 -21.30
C PRO A 547 -5.37 7.97 -21.59
N GLY A 548 -5.05 6.68 -21.43
CA GLY A 548 -3.70 6.14 -21.55
C GLY A 548 -2.98 6.49 -22.85
N GLN A 549 -3.68 6.47 -23.99
CA GLN A 549 -3.11 6.84 -25.29
C GLN A 549 -2.74 8.33 -25.40
N GLN A 550 -3.52 9.20 -24.78
CA GLN A 550 -3.24 10.65 -24.78
C GLN A 550 -2.09 10.99 -23.82
N ARG A 551 -1.90 10.24 -22.76
CA ARG A 551 -0.80 10.46 -21.79
C ARG A 551 0.57 10.49 -22.45
N LYS A 552 0.81 9.57 -23.39
CA LYS A 552 2.05 9.51 -24.14
C LYS A 552 2.26 10.79 -24.95
N LYS A 553 1.24 11.23 -25.70
CA LYS A 553 1.32 12.44 -26.55
C LYS A 553 1.64 13.70 -25.72
N LEU A 554 1.04 13.86 -24.54
CA LEU A 554 1.30 15.00 -23.65
C LEU A 554 2.75 15.02 -23.14
N ILE A 555 3.27 13.85 -22.74
CA ILE A 555 4.66 13.72 -22.26
C ILE A 555 5.64 13.99 -23.41
N ASP A 556 5.37 13.43 -24.59
CA ASP A 556 6.22 13.62 -25.79
C ASP A 556 6.19 15.09 -26.22
N ARG A 557 5.02 15.75 -26.21
CA ARG A 557 4.90 17.17 -26.47
C ARG A 557 5.73 18.02 -25.49
N PHE A 558 5.61 17.75 -24.19
CA PHE A 558 6.41 18.49 -23.19
C PHE A 558 7.91 18.25 -23.37
N ARG A 559 8.33 17.06 -23.81
CA ARG A 559 9.74 16.74 -24.04
C ARG A 559 10.30 17.38 -25.29
N GLU A 560 9.59 17.27 -26.42
CA GLU A 560 10.08 17.53 -27.78
C GLU A 560 9.75 18.93 -28.29
N ASP A 561 8.66 19.53 -27.81
CA ASP A 561 8.23 20.88 -28.20
C ASP A 561 8.87 21.91 -27.28
N ASP A 562 9.81 22.69 -27.78
CA ASP A 562 10.48 23.76 -27.05
C ASP A 562 9.54 24.90 -26.68
N GLY A 563 8.45 25.07 -27.41
CA GLY A 563 7.37 26.02 -27.10
C GLY A 563 6.52 25.55 -25.89
N CYS A 564 6.46 24.25 -25.59
CA CYS A 564 5.74 23.69 -24.44
C CYS A 564 6.62 23.68 -23.19
N ARG A 565 6.47 24.70 -22.37
CA ARG A 565 7.40 24.96 -21.26
C ARG A 565 6.84 24.71 -19.85
N ALA A 566 5.53 24.51 -19.72
CA ALA A 566 4.87 24.20 -18.44
C ALA A 566 4.17 22.85 -18.50
N PHE A 567 4.33 22.04 -17.43
CA PHE A 567 3.67 20.75 -17.24
C PHE A 567 2.88 20.78 -15.94
N LEU A 568 1.55 20.82 -16.04
CA LEU A 568 0.66 20.82 -14.89
C LEU A 568 0.25 19.38 -14.56
N ALA A 569 0.47 18.91 -13.35
CA ALA A 569 0.20 17.53 -12.97
C ALA A 569 -0.46 17.41 -11.61
N THR A 570 -1.46 16.53 -11.52
CA THR A 570 -1.97 16.07 -10.22
C THR A 570 -1.13 14.89 -9.69
N ASP A 571 -1.18 14.64 -8.37
CA ASP A 571 -0.49 13.50 -7.76
C ASP A 571 -0.86 12.17 -8.42
N ALA A 572 -2.16 11.95 -8.69
CA ALA A 572 -2.65 10.73 -9.33
C ALA A 572 -2.18 10.60 -10.79
N GLY A 573 -2.02 11.71 -11.50
CA GLY A 573 -1.51 11.74 -12.86
C GLY A 573 0.01 11.60 -12.91
N GLY A 574 0.72 12.25 -11.98
CA GLY A 574 2.17 12.36 -11.96
C GLY A 574 2.94 11.11 -11.57
N VAL A 575 2.28 10.03 -11.12
CA VAL A 575 2.97 8.81 -10.68
C VAL A 575 3.82 8.20 -11.81
N GLY A 576 5.13 8.06 -11.56
CA GLY A 576 6.09 7.37 -12.43
C GLY A 576 6.57 8.12 -13.65
N LEU A 577 6.13 9.36 -13.89
CA LEU A 577 6.59 10.14 -15.04
C LEU A 577 8.09 10.47 -14.95
N ASN A 578 8.73 10.53 -16.12
CA ASN A 578 10.09 11.01 -16.27
C ASN A 578 10.05 12.42 -16.88
N LEU A 579 10.30 13.44 -16.04
CA LEU A 579 10.22 14.86 -16.40
C LEU A 579 11.56 15.58 -16.18
N GLN A 580 12.67 14.86 -16.32
CA GLN A 580 14.04 15.39 -16.12
C GLN A 580 14.44 16.49 -17.10
N HIS A 581 13.62 16.76 -18.11
CA HIS A 581 13.83 17.90 -19.04
C HIS A 581 13.49 19.24 -18.39
N ALA A 582 12.70 19.23 -17.31
CA ALA A 582 12.46 20.42 -16.50
C ALA A 582 13.59 20.63 -15.48
N SER A 583 13.78 21.89 -15.07
CA SER A 583 14.72 22.29 -14.02
C SER A 583 14.05 22.99 -12.84
N VAL A 584 12.74 23.20 -12.92
CA VAL A 584 11.96 23.83 -11.84
C VAL A 584 10.76 22.94 -11.51
N VAL A 585 10.55 22.73 -10.22
CA VAL A 585 9.37 22.04 -9.66
C VAL A 585 8.63 23.03 -8.77
N VAL A 586 7.36 23.20 -9.02
CA VAL A 586 6.48 24.02 -8.18
C VAL A 586 5.43 23.13 -7.53
N ASN A 587 5.27 23.23 -6.22
CA ASN A 587 4.21 22.63 -5.45
C ASN A 587 3.25 23.72 -5.01
N MET A 588 2.02 23.72 -5.55
CA MET A 588 0.98 24.71 -5.19
C MET A 588 0.39 24.43 -3.80
N ASP A 589 0.38 23.16 -3.42
CA ASP A 589 -0.09 22.65 -2.13
C ASP A 589 0.90 21.66 -1.52
N LEU A 590 0.95 21.59 -0.19
CA LEU A 590 1.75 20.63 0.55
C LEU A 590 0.95 19.34 0.79
N PRO A 591 1.47 18.16 0.46
CA PRO A 591 0.84 16.90 0.81
C PRO A 591 1.03 16.57 2.30
N TRP A 592 0.08 15.85 2.92
CA TRP A 592 0.22 15.33 4.29
C TRP A 592 1.35 14.31 4.46
N ASN A 593 1.78 13.69 3.38
CA ASN A 593 2.82 12.68 3.39
C ASN A 593 4.08 13.22 2.71
N PRO A 594 5.22 13.32 3.44
CA PRO A 594 6.48 13.79 2.87
C PRO A 594 6.96 12.94 1.69
N ALA A 595 6.61 11.66 1.66
CA ALA A 595 6.95 10.78 0.54
C ALA A 595 6.30 11.25 -0.78
N VAL A 596 5.09 11.81 -0.75
CA VAL A 596 4.43 12.36 -1.94
C VAL A 596 5.18 13.60 -2.44
N LEU A 597 5.64 14.47 -1.54
CA LEU A 597 6.45 15.63 -1.90
C LEU A 597 7.75 15.22 -2.57
N GLU A 598 8.47 14.26 -1.96
CA GLU A 598 9.70 13.71 -2.55
C GLU A 598 9.41 12.96 -3.87
N GLN A 599 8.25 12.32 -4.01
CA GLN A 599 7.82 11.73 -5.30
C GLN A 599 7.63 12.79 -6.37
N ARG A 600 6.98 13.91 -6.08
CA ARG A 600 6.83 15.04 -7.02
C ARG A 600 8.21 15.54 -7.47
N ILE A 601 9.09 15.83 -6.53
CA ILE A 601 10.45 16.33 -6.80
C ILE A 601 11.29 15.30 -7.58
N GLY A 602 11.19 14.03 -7.21
CA GLY A 602 11.89 12.92 -7.86
C GLY A 602 11.50 12.66 -9.32
N ARG A 603 10.46 13.33 -9.85
CA ARG A 603 10.13 13.31 -11.29
C ARG A 603 11.12 14.13 -12.12
N VAL A 604 11.69 15.15 -11.52
CA VAL A 604 12.62 16.10 -12.16
C VAL A 604 14.05 15.90 -11.64
N HIS A 605 14.25 15.83 -10.32
CA HIS A 605 15.57 15.64 -9.69
C HIS A 605 15.93 14.15 -9.63
N ARG A 606 16.44 13.64 -10.73
CA ARG A 606 16.81 12.23 -10.93
C ARG A 606 17.96 12.08 -11.90
N LEU A 607 18.47 10.85 -12.02
CA LEU A 607 19.53 10.51 -12.98
C LEU A 607 19.21 11.00 -14.40
N GLY A 608 20.22 11.60 -15.03
CA GLY A 608 20.09 12.24 -16.35
C GLY A 608 19.65 13.71 -16.28
N GLN A 609 19.46 14.27 -15.10
CA GLN A 609 19.35 15.70 -14.90
C GLN A 609 20.75 16.32 -14.95
N SER A 610 20.94 17.29 -15.81
CA SER A 610 22.22 18.00 -16.01
C SER A 610 22.21 19.42 -15.40
N ARG A 611 21.04 19.93 -14.99
CA ARG A 611 20.86 21.29 -14.49
C ARG A 611 20.46 21.30 -13.01
N PRO A 612 20.87 22.30 -12.22
CA PRO A 612 20.36 22.50 -10.87
C PRO A 612 18.83 22.52 -10.86
N VAL A 613 18.22 21.83 -9.88
CA VAL A 613 16.77 21.76 -9.76
C VAL A 613 16.30 22.69 -8.65
N ARG A 614 15.49 23.67 -9.03
CA ARG A 614 14.82 24.58 -8.10
C ARG A 614 13.47 24.00 -7.74
N VAL A 615 13.24 23.81 -6.46
CA VAL A 615 11.95 23.39 -5.89
C VAL A 615 11.32 24.56 -5.18
N VAL A 616 10.13 24.96 -5.60
CA VAL A 616 9.35 26.03 -5.00
C VAL A 616 8.10 25.45 -4.37
N ASN A 617 7.93 25.65 -3.07
CA ASN A 617 6.75 25.22 -2.33
C ASN A 617 5.94 26.48 -1.94
N PHE A 618 4.76 26.64 -2.53
CA PHE A 618 3.84 27.70 -2.15
C PHE A 618 3.14 27.33 -0.84
N ILE A 619 3.12 28.28 0.08
CA ILE A 619 2.58 28.09 1.44
C ILE A 619 1.76 29.33 1.79
N ALA A 620 0.49 29.13 2.08
CA ALA A 620 -0.36 30.20 2.56
C ALA A 620 0.00 30.54 4.03
N GLN A 621 0.33 31.80 4.29
CA GLN A 621 0.73 32.29 5.62
C GLN A 621 -0.43 32.23 6.61
N GLY A 622 -0.15 31.93 7.87
CA GLY A 622 -1.16 31.86 8.93
C GLY A 622 -2.16 30.73 8.78
N THR A 623 -1.84 29.69 8.02
CA THR A 623 -2.79 28.63 7.66
C THR A 623 -2.32 27.23 8.07
N ILE A 624 -3.20 26.26 7.84
CA ILE A 624 -2.90 24.85 8.04
C ILE A 624 -1.66 24.38 7.27
N GLU A 625 -1.32 24.98 6.12
CA GLU A 625 -0.15 24.59 5.33
C GLU A 625 1.16 24.91 6.07
N GLU A 626 1.22 26.00 6.77
CA GLU A 626 2.39 26.38 7.59
C GLU A 626 2.56 25.41 8.76
N GLY A 627 1.45 25.00 9.41
CA GLY A 627 1.46 23.95 10.42
C GLY A 627 1.93 22.59 9.88
N MET A 628 1.59 22.26 8.62
CA MET A 628 2.00 21.01 7.98
C MET A 628 3.51 20.91 7.78
N LEU A 629 4.25 22.01 7.62
CA LEU A 629 5.71 21.97 7.46
C LEU A 629 6.41 21.29 8.62
N SER A 630 5.99 21.56 9.86
CA SER A 630 6.57 20.98 11.07
C SER A 630 6.37 19.46 11.11
N ILE A 631 5.20 18.98 10.65
CA ILE A 631 4.83 17.57 10.63
C ILE A 631 5.59 16.81 9.53
N LEU A 632 5.79 17.43 8.37
CA LEU A 632 6.59 16.84 7.31
C LEU A 632 8.03 16.58 7.76
N LYS A 633 8.62 17.47 8.54
CA LYS A 633 9.95 17.30 9.15
C LYS A 633 9.98 16.12 10.12
N PHE A 634 8.97 15.99 10.99
CA PHE A 634 8.89 14.89 11.96
C PHE A 634 8.74 13.51 11.30
N LYS A 635 7.86 13.37 10.30
CA LYS A 635 7.68 12.10 9.59
C LYS A 635 8.94 11.63 8.86
N LYS A 636 9.78 12.57 8.42
CA LYS A 636 11.05 12.26 7.78
C LYS A 636 12.04 11.60 8.75
N SER A 637 12.02 11.97 10.04
CA SER A 637 12.91 11.41 11.08
C SER A 637 12.58 9.95 11.43
N LEU A 638 11.29 9.57 11.47
CA LEU A 638 10.87 8.18 11.71
C LEU A 638 11.38 7.22 10.66
N PHE A 639 11.29 7.62 9.41
CA PHE A 639 11.77 6.83 8.28
C PHE A 639 13.30 6.62 8.34
N ALA A 640 14.01 7.70 8.66
CA ALA A 640 15.47 7.66 8.81
C ALA A 640 15.89 6.72 9.95
N GLY A 641 15.17 6.69 11.07
CA GLY A 641 15.47 5.82 12.21
C GLY A 641 15.44 4.33 11.86
N ALA A 642 14.43 3.90 11.12
CA ALA A 642 14.23 2.48 10.82
C ALA A 642 15.14 1.94 9.70
N LEU A 643 15.47 2.75 8.69
CA LEU A 643 16.07 2.25 7.45
C LEU A 643 17.37 2.95 7.05
N ASP A 644 17.62 4.16 7.54
CA ASP A 644 18.77 4.99 7.15
C ASP A 644 19.78 5.19 8.30
N GLY A 645 19.68 4.41 9.39
CA GLY A 645 20.62 4.49 10.53
C GLY A 645 20.40 5.71 11.43
N GLY A 646 19.18 6.25 11.48
CA GLY A 646 18.77 7.36 12.36
C GLY A 646 18.54 6.93 13.82
N GLU A 647 17.62 7.60 14.51
CA GLU A 647 17.30 7.34 15.91
C GLU A 647 16.82 5.90 16.14
N LYS A 648 17.30 5.26 17.22
CA LYS A 648 16.94 3.88 17.57
C LYS A 648 15.52 3.75 18.10
N GLU A 649 14.98 4.83 18.64
CA GLU A 649 13.64 4.89 19.23
C GLU A 649 12.90 6.11 18.71
N VAL A 650 11.64 5.93 18.38
CA VAL A 650 10.76 7.03 17.96
C VAL A 650 9.44 6.89 18.72
N PHE A 651 9.09 7.91 19.47
CA PHE A 651 7.82 7.97 20.18
C PHE A 651 6.71 8.51 19.29
N LEU A 652 5.60 7.77 19.23
CA LEU A 652 4.40 8.10 18.48
C LEU A 652 3.26 8.20 19.48
N GLY A 653 2.74 9.38 19.80
CA GLY A 653 1.56 9.49 20.64
C GLY A 653 0.33 8.71 20.09
N GLY A 654 -0.35 7.96 20.95
CA GLY A 654 -1.71 7.48 20.79
C GLY A 654 -2.09 6.52 19.65
N SER A 655 -3.40 6.20 19.52
CA SER A 655 -3.99 5.39 18.45
C SER A 655 -3.92 6.05 17.07
N ARG A 656 -4.29 5.33 15.97
CA ARG A 656 -4.33 5.92 14.62
C ARG A 656 -5.20 7.18 14.59
N LEU A 657 -6.34 7.14 15.26
CA LEU A 657 -7.22 8.29 15.39
C LEU A 657 -6.58 9.34 16.30
N ASN A 658 -6.02 8.94 17.44
CA ASN A 658 -5.34 9.86 18.36
C ASN A 658 -4.16 10.55 17.68
N ARG A 659 -3.30 9.81 16.96
CA ARG A 659 -2.17 10.40 16.20
C ARG A 659 -2.63 11.33 15.08
N PHE A 660 -3.70 10.94 14.40
CA PHE A 660 -4.30 11.81 13.41
C PHE A 660 -4.84 13.08 14.08
N MET A 661 -5.55 12.95 15.21
CA MET A 661 -6.07 14.06 15.98
C MET A 661 -4.97 14.92 16.60
N GLU A 662 -3.92 14.31 17.16
CA GLU A 662 -2.73 15.04 17.65
C GLU A 662 -2.01 15.75 16.51
N THR A 663 -1.96 15.10 15.34
CA THR A 663 -1.39 15.72 14.14
C THR A 663 -2.23 16.92 13.72
N VAL A 664 -3.54 16.77 13.66
CA VAL A 664 -4.48 17.86 13.36
C VAL A 664 -4.36 18.96 14.40
N GLU A 665 -4.31 18.61 15.69
CA GLU A 665 -4.16 19.55 16.79
C GLU A 665 -2.84 20.30 16.70
N LYS A 666 -1.72 19.60 16.57
CA LYS A 666 -0.38 20.21 16.39
C LYS A 666 -0.33 21.11 15.17
N THR A 667 -0.97 20.68 14.07
CA THR A 667 -1.03 21.49 12.84
C THR A 667 -1.86 22.76 13.07
N THR A 668 -3.01 22.64 13.73
CA THR A 668 -3.89 23.78 13.99
C THR A 668 -3.33 24.72 15.05
N VAL A 669 -2.61 24.21 16.06
CA VAL A 669 -1.92 25.01 17.07
C VAL A 669 -0.69 25.70 16.49
N ALA A 670 0.01 25.07 15.56
CA ALA A 670 1.18 25.64 14.88
C ALA A 670 0.83 26.68 13.80
N ILE A 671 -0.46 26.98 13.59
CA ILE A 671 -0.88 28.09 12.74
C ILE A 671 -0.48 29.40 13.48
N PRO A 672 0.38 30.25 12.92
CA PRO A 672 0.75 31.51 13.54
C PRO A 672 -0.49 32.37 13.76
N GLN A 673 -0.55 33.02 14.93
CA GLN A 673 -1.56 34.06 15.15
C GLN A 673 -1.12 35.33 14.39
N PRO A 674 -2.03 36.03 13.71
CA PRO A 674 -1.69 37.27 13.08
C PRO A 674 -1.14 38.23 14.16
N ALA A 675 -0.01 38.85 13.88
CA ALA A 675 0.51 39.92 14.73
C ALA A 675 -0.57 41.01 14.90
N PRO A 676 -0.72 41.60 16.11
CA PRO A 676 -1.64 42.70 16.26
C PRO A 676 -1.27 43.75 15.21
N GLN A 677 -2.22 44.11 14.37
CA GLN A 677 -2.05 45.23 13.47
C GLN A 677 -2.01 46.47 14.34
N ASP A 678 -0.94 47.22 14.26
CA ASP A 678 -0.92 48.57 14.82
C ASP A 678 -2.10 49.35 14.25
N PRO A 679 -2.87 50.06 15.07
CA PRO A 679 -3.98 50.85 14.56
C PRO A 679 -3.43 51.86 13.53
N PRO A 680 -4.17 52.09 12.43
CA PRO A 680 -3.74 53.07 11.45
C PRO A 680 -3.52 54.40 12.12
N PRO A 681 -2.49 55.19 11.73
CA PRO A 681 -2.23 56.48 12.30
C PRO A 681 -3.48 57.37 12.13
N GLU A 682 -3.92 57.97 13.23
CA GLU A 682 -5.01 58.95 13.21
C GLU A 682 -4.64 60.07 12.22
N PRO A 683 -5.57 60.48 11.33
CA PRO A 683 -5.30 61.64 10.49
C PRO A 683 -5.25 62.88 11.35
N ASP A 684 -4.14 63.61 11.24
CA ASP A 684 -3.98 64.94 11.85
C ASP A 684 -5.19 65.82 11.54
N GLY A 685 -5.86 66.25 12.60
CA GLY A 685 -6.96 67.15 12.50
C GLY A 685 -6.44 68.54 12.23
N ASP A 686 -7.10 69.22 11.28
CA ASP A 686 -7.27 70.64 11.28
C ASP A 686 -8.48 71.02 10.44
N GLY A 687 -9.38 71.83 11.03
CA GLY A 687 -10.40 72.58 10.26
C GLY A 687 -11.81 72.54 10.81
N GLU A 688 -12.09 73.43 11.71
CA GLU A 688 -13.46 73.88 12.10
C GLU A 688 -14.28 74.28 10.89
N THR A 689 -15.58 73.92 10.87
CA THR A 689 -16.68 74.94 10.72
C THR A 689 -18.05 74.24 10.82
N ASP A 690 -18.80 74.85 11.75
CA ASP A 690 -20.21 75.16 11.83
C ASP A 690 -21.30 74.38 11.09
N GLY A 691 -22.23 73.84 11.88
CA GLY A 691 -23.67 74.23 11.93
C GLY A 691 -24.57 73.65 10.83
N GLU A 692 -25.50 72.83 11.25
CA GLU A 692 -26.95 73.03 11.22
C GLU A 692 -27.70 71.73 11.50
N GLU A 693 -28.50 71.80 12.54
CA GLU A 693 -29.55 70.84 12.83
C GLU A 693 -30.67 70.92 11.78
N THR A 694 -31.17 69.81 11.31
CA THR A 694 -32.60 69.65 11.01
C THR A 694 -33.08 68.24 11.22
N ASP A 695 -34.04 68.18 12.12
CA ASP A 695 -35.01 67.14 12.43
C ASP A 695 -35.76 66.64 11.21
N SER A 696 -36.07 65.33 11.13
CA SER A 696 -37.45 64.80 10.94
C SER A 696 -37.49 63.33 10.47
N GLY A 697 -38.21 62.57 11.25
CA GLY A 697 -39.29 61.74 10.72
C GLY A 697 -39.01 60.26 10.41
N GLU A 698 -39.33 59.45 11.40
CA GLU A 698 -39.67 58.02 11.20
C GLU A 698 -40.67 57.76 10.08
N ARG A 699 -40.37 56.76 9.23
CA ARG A 699 -41.45 55.93 8.61
C ARG A 699 -40.96 54.49 8.48
N LYS A 700 -41.61 53.64 9.25
CA LYS A 700 -41.65 52.20 9.06
C LYS A 700 -42.29 51.87 7.73
N GLU A 701 -41.60 51.16 6.88
CA GLU A 701 -42.22 50.38 5.78
C GLU A 701 -41.94 48.91 5.96
N THR A 702 -43.03 48.17 6.04
CA THR A 702 -43.07 46.69 5.99
C THR A 702 -42.72 46.19 4.60
N PRO A 703 -41.91 45.15 4.45
CA PRO A 703 -41.65 44.57 3.13
C PRO A 703 -42.74 43.56 2.75
N THR A 704 -43.22 43.74 1.55
CA THR A 704 -44.06 42.82 0.78
C THR A 704 -43.28 41.60 0.33
N PRO A 705 -43.86 40.39 0.27
CA PRO A 705 -43.15 39.20 -0.11
C PRO A 705 -42.88 39.13 -1.63
N PRO A 706 -41.74 38.65 -2.08
CA PRO A 706 -41.47 38.47 -3.51
C PRO A 706 -42.15 37.19 -4.05
N SER A 707 -42.60 37.34 -5.28
CA SER A 707 -43.27 36.33 -6.11
C SER A 707 -42.45 35.05 -6.31
N GLU A 708 -43.14 33.94 -6.45
CA GLU A 708 -42.67 32.61 -6.80
C GLU A 708 -41.77 32.64 -8.04
N ALA A 709 -40.51 32.28 -7.84
CA ALA A 709 -39.58 31.88 -8.89
C ALA A 709 -39.62 30.35 -9.05
N ALA A 710 -39.65 29.92 -10.30
CA ALA A 710 -39.76 28.56 -10.74
C ALA A 710 -38.79 27.62 -9.98
N GLY A 711 -39.36 26.60 -9.34
CA GLY A 711 -38.60 25.63 -8.53
C GLY A 711 -37.61 24.86 -9.34
N ASP A 712 -36.40 24.73 -8.76
CA ASP A 712 -35.33 23.87 -9.21
C ASP A 712 -35.82 22.40 -9.29
N PRO A 713 -35.70 21.74 -10.44
CA PRO A 713 -36.11 20.33 -10.62
C PRO A 713 -35.47 19.33 -9.66
N TRP A 714 -34.37 19.70 -9.02
CA TRP A 714 -33.64 18.86 -8.06
C TRP A 714 -34.26 18.89 -6.65
N SER A 715 -34.96 19.97 -6.27
CA SER A 715 -35.57 20.05 -4.93
C SER A 715 -36.73 19.05 -4.75
N GLY A 716 -37.49 18.77 -5.82
CA GLY A 716 -38.55 17.75 -5.83
C GLY A 716 -38.00 16.32 -5.72
N LEU A 717 -36.87 16.02 -6.37
CA LEU A 717 -36.18 14.72 -6.30
C LEU A 717 -35.56 14.47 -4.92
N LEU A 718 -34.98 15.50 -4.30
CA LEU A 718 -34.44 15.43 -2.95
C LEU A 718 -35.52 15.24 -1.90
N GLN A 719 -36.67 15.94 -2.01
CA GLN A 719 -37.80 15.74 -1.11
C GLN A 719 -38.42 14.35 -1.24
N THR A 720 -38.54 13.83 -2.46
CA THR A 720 -39.05 12.47 -2.69
C THR A 720 -38.08 11.42 -2.15
N GLY A 721 -36.75 11.63 -2.31
CA GLY A 721 -35.72 10.77 -1.74
C GLY A 721 -35.70 10.78 -0.22
N LEU A 722 -35.90 11.95 0.41
CA LEU A 722 -36.01 12.10 1.86
C LEU A 722 -37.25 11.41 2.43
N ALA A 723 -38.40 11.57 1.77
CA ALA A 723 -39.66 10.92 2.16
C ALA A 723 -39.56 9.37 2.11
N VAL A 724 -38.88 8.83 1.11
CA VAL A 724 -38.59 7.38 1.03
C VAL A 724 -37.67 6.93 2.16
N LEU A 725 -36.64 7.70 2.51
CA LEU A 725 -35.75 7.41 3.61
C LEU A 725 -36.46 7.52 4.97
N GLU A 726 -37.35 8.48 5.16
CA GLU A 726 -38.14 8.60 6.38
C GLU A 726 -39.15 7.45 6.55
N GLN A 727 -39.78 7.00 5.46
CA GLN A 727 -40.62 5.79 5.49
C GLN A 727 -39.81 4.52 5.78
N LEU A 728 -38.63 4.38 5.24
CA LEU A 728 -37.71 3.27 5.57
C LEU A 728 -37.24 3.32 7.03
N ALA A 729 -37.00 4.50 7.57
CA ALA A 729 -36.62 4.68 8.97
C ALA A 729 -37.76 4.42 9.94
N ALA A 730 -38.99 4.78 9.55
CA ALA A 730 -40.22 4.50 10.32
C ALA A 730 -40.53 3.00 10.35
N ALA A 731 -40.28 2.28 9.25
CA ALA A 731 -40.47 0.83 9.16
C ALA A 731 -39.41 0.02 9.91
N ALA A 732 -38.28 0.65 10.28
CA ALA A 732 -37.16 0.00 10.99
C ALA A 732 -37.24 0.10 12.53
N ARG A 733 -38.25 0.70 13.13
CA ARG A 733 -38.44 0.77 14.60
C ARG A 733 -39.05 -0.51 15.14
N PRO A 734 -38.41 -1.25 16.04
CA PRO A 734 -39.00 -2.42 16.69
C PRO A 734 -40.02 -1.93 17.76
N GLY A 735 -41.26 -2.28 17.64
CA GLY A 735 -42.24 -2.18 18.73
C GLY A 735 -43.50 -1.37 18.53
N ALA A 736 -44.17 -1.42 17.39
CA ALA A 736 -45.56 -0.91 17.28
C ALA A 736 -46.48 -2.03 16.78
N SER A 737 -47.29 -2.58 17.68
CA SER A 737 -48.42 -3.43 17.33
C SER A 737 -49.57 -2.60 16.74
N PRO A 738 -50.15 -2.97 15.63
CA PRO A 738 -51.27 -2.23 15.06
C PRO A 738 -52.62 -2.75 15.65
N SER A 739 -53.25 -1.91 16.42
CA SER A 739 -54.67 -2.04 16.70
C SER A 739 -55.42 -0.99 15.85
N GLY A 740 -56.12 -1.44 14.80
CA GLY A 740 -56.99 -0.56 14.01
C GLY A 740 -57.27 -1.11 12.62
N ARG A 741 -58.54 -1.42 12.34
CA ARG A 741 -59.03 -1.94 11.06
C ARG A 741 -58.78 -0.98 9.89
N GLY A 742 -58.15 -1.49 8.83
CA GLY A 742 -58.25 -0.88 7.48
C GLY A 742 -56.93 -0.30 6.95
N ALA A 743 -55.85 -1.06 6.91
CA ALA A 743 -54.66 -0.69 6.13
C ALA A 743 -54.19 -1.91 5.27
N ALA A 744 -53.81 -1.64 4.05
CA ALA A 744 -53.23 -2.64 3.16
C ALA A 744 -51.99 -3.34 3.79
N PRO A 745 -51.70 -4.60 3.43
CA PRO A 745 -50.64 -5.39 4.09
C PRO A 745 -49.27 -4.70 3.94
N GLY A 746 -48.70 -4.28 5.06
CA GLY A 746 -47.36 -3.68 5.11
C GLY A 746 -46.31 -4.67 4.63
N VAL A 747 -45.55 -4.26 3.61
CA VAL A 747 -44.47 -5.04 3.06
C VAL A 747 -43.29 -4.96 4.04
N SER A 748 -43.00 -6.07 4.73
CA SER A 748 -41.79 -6.17 5.56
C SER A 748 -40.60 -6.45 4.63
N PHE A 749 -39.64 -5.55 4.63
CA PHE A 749 -38.40 -5.71 3.83
C PHE A 749 -37.32 -6.57 4.52
N ILE A 750 -37.50 -6.89 5.81
CA ILE A 750 -36.58 -7.73 6.57
C ILE A 750 -37.24 -9.09 6.76
N HIS A 751 -36.64 -10.11 6.20
CA HIS A 751 -37.02 -11.49 6.37
C HIS A 751 -35.94 -12.26 7.11
N ARG A 752 -36.36 -13.16 8.00
CA ARG A 752 -35.47 -14.08 8.71
C ARG A 752 -35.51 -15.43 8.01
N ASP A 753 -34.36 -15.93 7.63
CA ASP A 753 -34.23 -17.29 7.09
C ASP A 753 -34.42 -18.31 8.24
N GLU A 754 -35.47 -19.09 8.16
CA GLU A 754 -35.82 -20.10 9.18
C GLU A 754 -34.78 -21.24 9.28
N ARG A 755 -33.93 -21.43 8.25
CA ARG A 755 -32.89 -22.47 8.26
C ARG A 755 -31.54 -21.97 8.81
N THR A 756 -31.22 -20.70 8.60
CA THR A 756 -29.93 -20.14 8.99
C THR A 756 -30.02 -19.20 10.19
N GLY A 757 -31.22 -18.70 10.50
CA GLY A 757 -31.46 -17.73 11.57
C GLY A 757 -31.01 -16.30 11.24
N GLU A 758 -30.53 -16.06 10.01
CA GLU A 758 -30.01 -14.77 9.58
C GLU A 758 -31.13 -13.87 9.02
N ASN A 759 -31.02 -12.57 9.29
CA ASN A 759 -31.91 -11.58 8.73
C ASN A 759 -31.36 -11.10 7.38
N PHE A 760 -32.19 -11.10 6.34
CA PHE A 760 -31.81 -10.58 5.01
C PHE A 760 -32.83 -9.57 4.51
N PHE A 761 -32.38 -8.64 3.68
CA PHE A 761 -33.20 -7.64 3.03
C PHE A 761 -33.77 -8.23 1.73
N LYS A 762 -35.11 -8.32 1.64
CA LYS A 762 -35.79 -8.75 0.44
C LYS A 762 -36.39 -7.52 -0.25
N ILE A 763 -35.78 -7.08 -1.34
CA ILE A 763 -36.32 -6.02 -2.19
C ILE A 763 -37.12 -6.68 -3.29
N PRO A 764 -38.44 -6.42 -3.42
CA PRO A 764 -39.19 -6.94 -4.55
C PRO A 764 -38.65 -6.36 -5.84
N VAL A 765 -38.34 -7.21 -6.79
CA VAL A 765 -37.93 -6.77 -8.13
C VAL A 765 -39.17 -6.23 -8.81
N PRO A 766 -39.13 -4.97 -9.32
CA PRO A 766 -40.26 -4.43 -10.08
C PRO A 766 -40.57 -5.29 -11.30
N GLY A 767 -41.85 -5.37 -11.66
CA GLY A 767 -42.24 -6.08 -12.87
C GLY A 767 -41.50 -5.58 -14.12
N PRO A 768 -41.43 -6.40 -15.20
CA PRO A 768 -40.67 -6.09 -16.42
C PRO A 768 -40.96 -4.70 -16.97
N ASP A 769 -42.20 -4.28 -16.94
CA ASP A 769 -42.67 -2.98 -17.45
C ASP A 769 -42.15 -1.76 -16.68
N VAL A 770 -41.85 -1.93 -15.39
CA VAL A 770 -41.27 -0.88 -14.56
C VAL A 770 -39.73 -0.83 -14.77
N LEU A 771 -39.14 -1.98 -14.96
CA LEU A 771 -37.70 -2.09 -15.25
C LEU A 771 -37.36 -1.44 -16.61
N ASP A 772 -38.18 -1.68 -17.63
CA ASP A 772 -38.01 -1.08 -18.96
C ASP A 772 -38.22 0.43 -18.95
N ARG A 773 -39.16 0.96 -18.15
CA ARG A 773 -39.32 2.42 -17.96
C ARG A 773 -38.13 3.05 -17.26
N VAL A 774 -37.59 2.40 -16.25
CA VAL A 774 -36.38 2.89 -15.52
C VAL A 774 -35.15 2.85 -16.45
N LEU A 775 -34.98 1.78 -17.21
CA LEU A 775 -33.88 1.68 -18.18
C LEU A 775 -34.04 2.68 -19.33
N GLY A 776 -35.25 2.93 -19.79
CA GLY A 776 -35.56 3.94 -20.81
C GLY A 776 -35.30 5.37 -20.30
N ALA A 777 -35.65 5.67 -19.04
CA ALA A 777 -35.37 6.97 -18.41
C ALA A 777 -33.89 7.22 -18.19
N VAL A 778 -33.16 6.20 -17.76
CA VAL A 778 -31.68 6.25 -17.59
C VAL A 778 -30.99 6.39 -18.95
N GLY A 779 -31.46 5.71 -20.00
CA GLY A 779 -30.99 5.86 -21.37
C GLY A 779 -31.18 7.27 -21.92
N ALA A 780 -32.33 7.86 -21.73
CA ALA A 780 -32.65 9.23 -22.14
C ALA A 780 -31.81 10.28 -21.35
N LEU A 781 -31.51 9.99 -20.09
CA LEU A 781 -30.64 10.84 -19.27
C LEU A 781 -29.18 10.77 -19.75
N LEU A 782 -28.68 9.58 -20.09
CA LEU A 782 -27.33 9.40 -20.62
C LEU A 782 -27.13 9.98 -22.02
N GLU A 783 -28.17 10.02 -22.86
CA GLU A 783 -28.14 10.71 -24.16
C GLU A 783 -28.05 12.23 -24.02
N ARG A 784 -28.65 12.80 -23.01
CA ARG A 784 -28.52 14.25 -22.69
C ARG A 784 -27.15 14.66 -22.19
N PHE A 785 -26.39 13.75 -21.61
CA PHE A 785 -24.99 13.98 -21.20
C PHE A 785 -23.97 13.72 -22.31
N ARG A 786 -24.42 13.26 -23.47
CA ARG A 786 -23.57 12.98 -24.65
C ARG A 786 -23.59 14.08 -25.69
N LYS A 787 -24.48 15.06 -25.54
CA LYS A 787 -24.47 16.35 -26.21
C LYS A 787 -23.93 17.43 -25.28
#